data_7ebd95d6a69da3ef0ef0de4be0ab8888
#
_entry.id   7ebd95d6a69da3ef0ef0de4be0ab8888
#
_cell.length_a   1.000
_cell.length_b   1.000
_cell.length_c   1.000
_cell.angle_alpha   90.00
_cell.angle_beta   90.00
_cell.angle_gamma   90.00
#
_symmetry.space_group_name_H-M   'P 1'
#
loop_
_entity.id
_entity.type
_entity.pdbx_description
1 polymer ?
#
loop_
_entity_poly.entity_id
_entity_poly.type
_entity_poly.pdbx_seq_one_letter_code
_entity_poly.pdbx_strand_id
1 'polypeptide(L)'
;MKKISILMLLIVQWLFVSAQQVEINAGRRVAYVPATVSARAMATEGNMMKAPQRALAATERGVGYCQGDSITTNGARIGTAGSYDMAAMLTSQTMANYKGCKIVGVRFAVAESIGKSNIFIYKVDEQGNAEEVVRNSVRRTSKGWNDVRLNSAQEIEITGDDQYIMGFTYNESEEMVAAKSGALCFYGEKVSSSYAALILQNETFNSITNLGDLCVQLIIDVSSLPKKVIGLNSILNGTSYKKVGSKMDIMMSYTNAGLEPVNSLRLGLKIDDGEPTYYDINGDNNNDFKDGFAPGKSTTFATMFEMPSTTTVGRHNLNIFVAQIDGEAPVATERGTLADPFVAYNNGFERQQSYIEQYNSQSSYLAPFVNDYYSQADKDEDACVVNIYQKGEPLAVESSLYLNDLYAYTYPCSTSNRFFYGMGETHYAFDVNDYAQIVPSWVYDGIRVFVDEAKSFPSFATVYLQTSFDNATREVSVDVNGDIADEAPAIFGDMALTVMLAEDNVVGKQVVYNSTIGGTSTTQKYVHNQVLRAYLTPAVGDKINIEGNKYSAHYSYTLPADWKTDDIKVVAFVTKAFDKVTTDNMQMADVTNCNSVKLGNTTAIDGVAADEAQVEAADGIYTLDGVKVSEDAALKGIYIIRHNGKSHKVVR
;
A
#
# COMPACT_ATOMS: atom_id res chain seq x y z
N MET A 1 -33.24 2.12 34.61
CA MET A 1 -32.63 3.21 33.85
C MET A 1 -31.16 3.51 34.15
N LYS A 2 -30.62 3.26 35.35
CA LYS A 2 -29.18 3.48 35.66
C LYS A 2 -28.22 2.41 35.12
N LYS A 3 -28.68 1.21 34.78
CA LYS A 3 -27.82 0.12 34.23
C LYS A 3 -27.63 0.17 32.72
N ILE A 4 -28.48 0.87 31.99
CA ILE A 4 -28.38 1.05 30.53
C ILE A 4 -27.39 2.16 30.19
N SER A 5 -27.27 3.19 31.05
CA SER A 5 -26.30 4.29 30.83
C SER A 5 -24.84 3.86 31.02
N ILE A 6 -24.56 2.86 31.83
CA ILE A 6 -23.19 2.34 32.04
C ILE A 6 -22.77 1.44 30.90
N LEU A 7 -23.71 0.71 30.29
CA LEU A 7 -23.42 -0.11 29.10
C LEU A 7 -23.17 0.73 27.84
N MET A 8 -23.87 1.86 27.68
CA MET A 8 -23.60 2.80 26.61
C MET A 8 -22.28 3.56 26.80
N LEU A 9 -21.86 3.84 28.04
CA LEU A 9 -20.55 4.48 28.26
C LEU A 9 -19.38 3.54 27.99
N LEU A 10 -19.54 2.23 28.16
CA LEU A 10 -18.55 1.21 27.84
C LEU A 10 -18.48 0.94 26.32
N ILE A 11 -19.59 1.08 25.60
CA ILE A 11 -19.62 0.91 24.14
C ILE A 11 -19.01 2.14 23.43
N VAL A 12 -19.15 3.34 23.98
CA VAL A 12 -18.56 4.57 23.41
C VAL A 12 -17.03 4.59 23.59
N GLN A 13 -16.46 3.90 24.58
CA GLN A 13 -15.00 3.77 24.74
C GLN A 13 -14.36 2.78 23.75
N TRP A 14 -15.15 1.92 23.09
CA TRP A 14 -14.65 0.99 22.05
C TRP A 14 -14.67 1.57 20.63
N LEU A 15 -15.20 2.77 20.43
CA LEU A 15 -15.38 3.37 19.10
C LEU A 15 -14.25 4.34 18.68
N PHE A 16 -13.16 4.44 19.45
CA PHE A 16 -12.06 5.37 19.15
C PHE A 16 -10.71 4.68 18.90
N VAL A 17 -10.68 3.41 18.48
CA VAL A 17 -9.40 2.72 18.31
C VAL A 17 -9.33 1.98 17.00
N SER A 18 -8.88 2.69 15.96
CA SER A 18 -8.02 2.12 14.93
C SER A 18 -6.55 2.49 15.17
N ALA A 19 -6.16 2.61 16.44
CA ALA A 19 -4.77 2.54 16.86
C ALA A 19 -4.55 1.13 17.37
N GLN A 20 -3.56 0.40 16.87
CA GLN A 20 -3.12 -0.83 17.52
C GLN A 20 -2.73 -0.47 18.96
N GLN A 21 -3.59 -0.79 19.94
CA GLN A 21 -3.29 -0.61 21.36
C GLN A 21 -2.40 -1.75 21.80
N VAL A 22 -1.30 -1.37 22.39
CA VAL A 22 -0.27 -2.23 22.87
C VAL A 22 -0.32 -2.25 24.39
N GLU A 23 -0.59 -3.38 25.00
CA GLU A 23 -0.73 -3.54 26.45
C GLU A 23 0.59 -4.03 27.06
N ILE A 24 1.10 -3.31 28.06
CA ILE A 24 2.36 -3.64 28.75
C ILE A 24 2.03 -4.24 30.10
N ASN A 25 2.65 -5.37 30.46
CA ASN A 25 2.49 -6.06 31.76
C ASN A 25 2.91 -5.23 33.00
N ALA A 26 3.41 -4.02 32.84
CA ALA A 26 3.71 -3.07 33.92
C ALA A 26 2.62 -1.99 34.09
N GLY A 27 1.43 -2.16 33.52
CA GLY A 27 0.33 -1.20 33.61
C GLY A 27 0.44 0.02 32.69
N ARG A 28 1.47 0.12 31.87
CA ARG A 28 1.65 1.18 30.89
C ARG A 28 1.15 0.69 29.51
N ARG A 29 0.11 1.36 28.99
CA ARG A 29 -0.40 1.11 27.64
C ARG A 29 0.26 2.06 26.67
N VAL A 30 0.77 1.53 25.56
CA VAL A 30 1.37 2.31 24.48
C VAL A 30 0.65 1.93 23.19
N ALA A 31 0.10 2.91 22.50
CA ALA A 31 -0.50 2.73 21.18
C ALA A 31 0.55 3.06 20.11
N TYR A 32 0.53 2.34 18.99
CA TYR A 32 1.23 2.72 17.78
C TYR A 32 0.22 3.34 16.81
N VAL A 33 0.44 4.62 16.46
CA VAL A 33 -0.33 5.32 15.42
C VAL A 33 0.68 5.93 14.47
N PRO A 34 0.61 5.66 13.17
CA PRO A 34 1.40 6.37 12.18
C PRO A 34 0.91 7.81 12.10
N ALA A 35 1.43 8.67 12.97
CA ALA A 35 1.17 10.09 12.97
C ALA A 35 2.47 10.85 12.73
N THR A 36 2.41 11.89 11.91
CA THR A 36 3.57 12.70 11.55
C THR A 36 3.90 13.67 12.69
N VAL A 37 5.06 13.51 13.30
CA VAL A 37 5.63 14.49 14.23
C VAL A 37 6.82 15.16 13.57
N SER A 38 6.83 16.50 13.49
CA SER A 38 7.96 17.23 12.93
C SER A 38 9.04 17.48 14.00
N ALA A 39 10.09 16.67 13.99
CA ALA A 39 11.34 17.05 14.62
C ALA A 39 12.06 18.07 13.73
N ARG A 40 12.72 19.08 14.33
CA ARG A 40 13.43 20.12 13.57
C ARG A 40 14.88 19.71 13.37
N ALA A 41 15.25 19.40 12.13
CA ALA A 41 16.64 19.26 11.77
C ALA A 41 17.35 20.61 11.89
N MET A 42 18.48 20.64 12.57
CA MET A 42 19.46 21.69 12.34
C MET A 42 20.39 21.19 11.23
N ALA A 43 20.38 21.90 10.10
CA ALA A 43 21.36 21.68 9.06
C ALA A 43 22.75 22.05 9.60
N THR A 44 23.47 21.07 10.08
CA THR A 44 24.93 21.14 10.10
C THR A 44 25.34 20.39 8.85
N GLU A 45 25.97 21.07 7.89
CA GLU A 45 26.65 20.44 6.76
C GLU A 45 27.51 19.32 7.31
N GLY A 46 27.03 18.06 7.15
CA GLY A 46 27.56 16.95 7.90
C GLY A 46 28.70 16.28 7.17
N ASN A 47 29.87 16.47 7.68
CA ASN A 47 30.88 15.43 7.56
C ASN A 47 30.38 14.19 8.29
N MET A 48 30.32 13.06 7.59
CA MET A 48 30.02 11.76 8.19
C MET A 48 30.98 11.54 9.37
N MET A 49 30.47 11.67 10.59
CA MET A 49 31.26 11.39 11.77
C MET A 49 31.29 9.88 11.99
N LYS A 50 32.48 9.27 11.77
CA LYS A 50 32.79 7.98 12.39
C LYS A 50 32.98 8.23 13.89
N ALA A 51 31.98 7.85 14.69
CA ALA A 51 32.17 7.84 16.14
C ALA A 51 33.22 6.81 16.53
N PRO A 52 34.03 7.07 17.55
CA PRO A 52 34.93 6.05 18.07
C PRO A 52 34.08 4.93 18.68
N GLN A 53 34.18 3.74 18.12
CA GLN A 53 33.39 2.60 18.55
C GLN A 53 34.26 1.53 19.23
N ARG A 54 33.67 0.90 20.24
CA ARG A 54 34.00 -0.47 20.56
C ARG A 54 33.33 -1.34 19.50
N ALA A 55 34.09 -2.01 18.66
CA ALA A 55 33.55 -2.95 17.70
C ALA A 55 32.67 -3.99 18.44
N LEU A 56 31.54 -4.31 17.88
CA LEU A 56 30.74 -5.44 18.32
C LEU A 56 31.60 -6.71 18.24
N ALA A 57 31.34 -7.70 19.09
CA ALA A 57 32.03 -8.99 18.99
C ALA A 57 31.71 -9.63 17.61
N ALA A 58 32.60 -10.50 17.13
CA ALA A 58 32.41 -11.18 15.85
C ALA A 58 31.08 -11.99 15.78
N THR A 59 30.60 -12.40 16.95
CA THR A 59 29.29 -13.09 17.10
C THR A 59 28.12 -12.16 17.37
N GLU A 60 28.30 -10.85 17.23
CA GLU A 60 27.24 -9.87 17.50
C GLU A 60 26.99 -9.01 16.28
N ARG A 61 25.73 -8.61 16.13
CA ARG A 61 25.28 -7.65 15.09
C ARG A 61 24.44 -6.55 15.68
N GLY A 62 24.66 -5.33 15.17
CA GLY A 62 23.72 -4.24 15.33
C GLY A 62 22.62 -4.35 14.25
N VAL A 63 21.38 -4.51 14.66
CA VAL A 63 20.22 -4.64 13.76
C VAL A 63 19.29 -3.47 13.97
N GLY A 64 19.05 -2.71 12.90
CA GLY A 64 18.24 -1.50 12.88
C GLY A 64 18.13 -0.98 11.44
N TYR A 65 17.55 0.18 11.26
CA TYR A 65 17.39 0.80 9.94
C TYR A 65 18.63 1.56 9.47
N CYS A 66 19.43 2.11 10.40
CA CYS A 66 20.68 2.76 10.05
C CYS A 66 21.75 1.72 9.67
N GLN A 67 22.49 1.98 8.58
CA GLN A 67 23.51 1.06 8.09
C GLN A 67 24.79 1.17 8.90
N GLY A 68 25.13 0.10 9.61
CA GLY A 68 26.33 0.02 10.42
C GLY A 68 26.39 1.15 11.46
N ASP A 69 27.49 1.91 11.43
CA ASP A 69 27.76 3.00 12.35
C ASP A 69 27.62 4.38 11.70
N SER A 70 27.01 4.44 10.52
CA SER A 70 26.88 5.68 9.73
C SER A 70 25.86 6.62 10.35
N ILE A 71 26.18 7.90 10.36
CA ILE A 71 25.33 8.99 10.82
C ILE A 71 25.39 10.08 9.75
N THR A 72 24.26 10.50 9.18
CA THR A 72 24.20 11.56 8.17
C THR A 72 23.71 12.87 8.75
N THR A 73 22.74 12.81 9.69
CA THR A 73 22.25 14.00 10.41
C THR A 73 22.57 13.82 11.90
N ASN A 74 23.27 14.77 12.48
CA ASN A 74 23.58 14.81 13.90
C ASN A 74 23.18 16.18 14.50
N GLY A 75 22.73 16.15 15.76
CA GLY A 75 22.28 17.36 16.45
C GLY A 75 20.84 17.77 16.12
N ALA A 76 20.00 16.85 15.61
CA ALA A 76 18.56 17.10 15.51
C ALA A 76 17.95 17.23 16.91
N ARG A 77 16.84 18.00 17.02
CA ARG A 77 16.18 18.36 18.26
C ARG A 77 14.67 18.29 18.16
N ILE A 78 14.00 18.12 19.29
CA ILE A 78 12.54 18.24 19.41
C ILE A 78 12.15 19.72 19.48
N GLY A 79 12.94 20.54 20.18
CA GLY A 79 12.76 21.99 20.31
C GLY A 79 11.95 22.42 21.52
N THR A 80 11.67 21.50 22.43
CA THR A 80 11.05 21.72 23.73
C THR A 80 11.82 20.91 24.78
N ALA A 81 12.15 21.54 25.91
CA ALA A 81 12.86 20.84 26.97
C ALA A 81 11.99 19.71 27.57
N GLY A 82 12.60 18.56 27.77
CA GLY A 82 11.90 17.39 28.28
C GLY A 82 12.66 16.10 28.06
N SER A 83 12.02 14.99 28.47
CA SER A 83 12.49 13.64 28.25
C SER A 83 11.56 12.93 27.27
N TYR A 84 12.11 12.39 26.20
CA TYR A 84 11.39 11.78 25.10
C TYR A 84 11.90 10.36 24.86
N ASP A 85 11.01 9.38 24.83
CA ASP A 85 11.37 8.02 24.42
C ASP A 85 11.39 7.97 22.89
N MET A 86 12.61 7.86 22.33
CA MET A 86 12.89 7.76 20.90
C MET A 86 13.11 6.31 20.54
N ALA A 87 12.50 5.82 19.46
CA ALA A 87 12.50 4.39 19.14
C ALA A 87 12.55 4.10 17.64
N ALA A 88 12.77 2.83 17.33
CA ALA A 88 12.47 2.22 16.04
C ALA A 88 11.81 0.86 16.30
N MET A 89 10.99 0.38 15.36
CA MET A 89 10.33 -0.92 15.44
C MET A 89 10.88 -1.86 14.35
N LEU A 90 11.35 -3.02 14.75
CA LEU A 90 11.76 -4.10 13.84
C LEU A 90 10.59 -5.05 13.64
N THR A 91 10.21 -5.26 12.40
CA THR A 91 9.10 -6.14 12.01
C THR A 91 9.46 -7.62 12.21
N SER A 92 8.45 -8.48 12.32
CA SER A 92 8.64 -9.94 12.34
C SER A 92 9.42 -10.42 11.12
N GLN A 93 9.20 -9.80 9.95
CA GLN A 93 9.93 -10.08 8.73
C GLN A 93 11.44 -9.87 8.89
N THR A 94 11.87 -8.80 9.55
CA THR A 94 13.29 -8.57 9.86
C THR A 94 13.81 -9.56 10.89
N MET A 95 13.02 -9.82 11.93
CA MET A 95 13.43 -10.66 13.07
C MET A 95 13.49 -12.15 12.72
N ALA A 96 12.71 -12.62 11.74
CA ALA A 96 12.78 -14.01 11.26
C ALA A 96 14.18 -14.44 10.81
N ASN A 97 15.02 -13.51 10.35
CA ASN A 97 16.43 -13.78 10.02
C ASN A 97 17.29 -14.16 11.25
N TYR A 98 16.81 -13.87 12.44
CA TYR A 98 17.54 -14.05 13.71
C TYR A 98 16.85 -15.05 14.64
N LYS A 99 15.93 -15.87 14.12
CA LYS A 99 15.24 -16.91 14.90
C LYS A 99 16.25 -17.81 15.61
N GLY A 100 16.06 -18.02 16.92
CA GLY A 100 16.97 -18.77 17.77
C GLY A 100 18.22 -18.01 18.22
N CYS A 101 18.39 -16.75 17.80
CA CYS A 101 19.38 -15.83 18.33
C CYS A 101 18.88 -15.14 19.60
N LYS A 102 19.76 -14.35 20.26
CA LYS A 102 19.38 -13.61 21.45
C LYS A 102 19.65 -12.13 21.30
N ILE A 103 18.69 -11.30 21.72
CA ILE A 103 18.93 -9.88 21.94
C ILE A 103 19.73 -9.73 23.24
N VAL A 104 20.93 -9.17 23.13
CA VAL A 104 21.87 -9.00 24.24
C VAL A 104 22.15 -7.53 24.58
N GLY A 105 21.52 -6.59 23.89
CA GLY A 105 21.68 -5.16 24.17
C GLY A 105 20.94 -4.25 23.22
N VAL A 106 21.02 -2.96 23.49
CA VAL A 106 20.60 -1.86 22.63
C VAL A 106 21.76 -0.91 22.48
N ARG A 107 21.99 -0.43 21.26
CA ARG A 107 22.93 0.64 20.99
C ARG A 107 22.24 1.82 20.32
N PHE A 108 22.67 3.04 20.65
CA PHE A 108 22.12 4.27 20.07
C PHE A 108 23.19 5.35 19.96
N ALA A 109 23.00 6.27 19.01
CA ALA A 109 23.96 7.33 18.78
C ALA A 109 23.41 8.70 19.21
N VAL A 110 24.28 9.52 19.80
CA VAL A 110 24.00 10.91 20.14
C VAL A 110 25.15 11.83 19.70
N ALA A 111 24.82 13.03 19.22
CA ALA A 111 25.80 14.02 18.76
C ALA A 111 26.62 14.64 19.90
N GLU A 112 26.04 14.68 21.10
CA GLU A 112 26.67 15.11 22.35
C GLU A 112 26.02 14.39 23.53
N SER A 113 26.66 14.43 24.71
CA SER A 113 26.10 13.78 25.90
C SER A 113 24.79 14.41 26.32
N ILE A 114 23.75 13.57 26.44
CA ILE A 114 22.42 13.95 26.97
C ILE A 114 22.28 13.62 28.46
N GLY A 115 23.40 13.40 29.14
CA GLY A 115 23.44 13.04 30.56
C GLY A 115 22.96 11.64 30.83
N LYS A 116 21.97 11.49 31.71
CA LYS A 116 21.30 10.19 31.97
C LYS A 116 20.34 9.86 30.82
N SER A 117 20.16 8.55 30.61
CA SER A 117 19.18 8.02 29.63
C SER A 117 18.63 6.71 30.16
N ASN A 118 17.68 6.12 29.44
CA ASN A 118 17.32 4.72 29.59
C ASN A 118 17.37 4.09 28.20
N ILE A 119 17.67 2.80 28.13
CA ILE A 119 17.29 1.98 26.97
C ILE A 119 16.03 1.20 27.32
N PHE A 120 15.25 0.86 26.30
CA PHE A 120 14.06 0.03 26.47
C PHE A 120 13.84 -0.88 25.24
N ILE A 121 13.17 -2.00 25.50
CA ILE A 121 12.71 -2.94 24.49
C ILE A 121 11.28 -3.32 24.83
N TYR A 122 10.39 -3.22 23.84
CA TYR A 122 9.04 -3.77 23.88
C TYR A 122 8.97 -4.94 22.92
N LYS A 123 8.31 -6.00 23.32
CA LYS A 123 7.92 -7.10 22.45
C LYS A 123 6.49 -6.87 21.98
N VAL A 124 6.24 -6.94 20.68
CA VAL A 124 4.92 -6.74 20.08
C VAL A 124 4.46 -8.08 19.51
N ASP A 125 3.29 -8.55 19.91
CA ASP A 125 2.70 -9.78 19.43
C ASP A 125 1.97 -9.59 18.06
N GLU A 126 1.47 -10.68 17.47
CA GLU A 126 0.73 -10.66 16.20
C GLU A 126 -0.57 -9.85 16.26
N GLN A 127 -1.12 -9.64 17.47
CA GLN A 127 -2.33 -8.85 17.69
C GLN A 127 -2.01 -7.36 17.87
N GLY A 128 -0.71 -6.99 17.85
CA GLY A 128 -0.26 -5.62 18.06
C GLY A 128 -0.23 -5.20 19.54
N ASN A 129 -0.27 -6.16 20.49
CA ASN A 129 -0.05 -5.85 21.90
C ASN A 129 1.45 -5.80 22.17
N ALA A 130 1.99 -4.73 22.78
CA ALA A 130 3.38 -4.64 23.16
C ALA A 130 3.54 -4.70 24.68
N GLU A 131 4.54 -5.44 25.08
CA GLU A 131 4.98 -5.61 26.46
C GLU A 131 6.36 -4.99 26.63
N GLU A 132 6.56 -4.08 27.59
CA GLU A 132 7.89 -3.60 27.95
C GLU A 132 8.65 -4.73 28.67
N VAL A 133 9.56 -5.37 27.93
CA VAL A 133 10.35 -6.49 28.45
C VAL A 133 11.68 -6.07 29.05
N VAL A 134 12.18 -4.88 28.68
CA VAL A 134 13.42 -4.30 29.22
C VAL A 134 13.30 -2.79 29.35
N ARG A 135 13.74 -2.25 30.51
CA ARG A 135 14.08 -0.82 30.68
C ARG A 135 15.28 -0.71 31.62
N ASN A 136 16.43 -0.29 31.09
CA ASN A 136 17.66 -0.17 31.85
C ASN A 136 18.18 1.26 31.85
N SER A 137 18.58 1.75 33.04
CA SER A 137 19.12 3.10 33.18
C SER A 137 20.58 3.19 32.69
N VAL A 138 20.86 4.23 31.91
CA VAL A 138 22.17 4.64 31.45
C VAL A 138 22.62 5.84 32.28
N ARG A 139 23.64 5.67 33.11
CA ARG A 139 24.08 6.72 34.05
C ARG A 139 24.65 7.95 33.34
N ARG A 140 25.33 7.74 32.21
CA ARG A 140 25.94 8.80 31.39
C ARG A 140 26.08 8.33 29.96
N THR A 141 25.64 9.16 29.04
CA THR A 141 25.85 8.97 27.60
C THR A 141 27.14 9.65 27.15
N SER A 142 27.70 9.17 26.07
CA SER A 142 28.89 9.74 25.39
C SER A 142 28.51 10.13 23.97
N LYS A 143 29.18 11.13 23.41
CA LYS A 143 29.09 11.45 21.98
C LYS A 143 29.40 10.22 21.14
N GLY A 144 28.58 10.00 20.11
CA GLY A 144 28.64 8.84 19.22
C GLY A 144 27.79 7.68 19.74
N TRP A 145 28.14 6.47 19.36
CA TRP A 145 27.41 5.26 19.72
C TRP A 145 27.62 4.88 21.20
N ASN A 146 26.53 4.50 21.85
CA ASN A 146 26.48 4.04 23.22
C ASN A 146 25.93 2.61 23.24
N ASP A 147 26.77 1.64 23.57
CA ASP A 147 26.39 0.22 23.65
C ASP A 147 25.96 -0.11 25.08
N VAL A 148 24.70 -0.49 25.25
CA VAL A 148 24.13 -0.86 26.56
C VAL A 148 23.76 -2.34 26.54
N ARG A 149 24.47 -3.13 27.35
CA ARG A 149 24.29 -4.57 27.42
C ARG A 149 23.21 -4.95 28.43
N LEU A 150 22.44 -5.97 28.08
CA LEU A 150 21.54 -6.65 29.01
C LEU A 150 22.37 -7.58 29.93
N ASN A 151 21.87 -7.83 31.12
CA ASN A 151 22.35 -8.95 31.90
C ASN A 151 21.77 -10.26 31.38
N SER A 152 22.38 -11.38 31.70
CA SER A 152 21.97 -12.70 31.16
C SER A 152 20.50 -13.09 31.48
N ALA A 153 19.93 -12.53 32.54
CA ALA A 153 18.51 -12.77 32.89
C ALA A 153 17.52 -11.91 32.09
N GLN A 154 18.03 -10.89 31.40
CA GLN A 154 17.25 -9.98 30.55
C GLN A 154 17.43 -10.25 29.05
N GLU A 155 18.35 -11.18 28.68
CA GLU A 155 18.51 -11.56 27.28
C GLU A 155 17.20 -12.17 26.76
N ILE A 156 16.82 -11.79 25.53
CA ILE A 156 15.57 -12.18 24.90
C ILE A 156 15.86 -13.14 23.75
N GLU A 157 15.33 -14.33 23.81
CA GLU A 157 15.37 -15.28 22.68
C GLU A 157 14.38 -14.85 21.61
N ILE A 158 14.84 -14.80 20.35
CA ILE A 158 14.04 -14.38 19.19
C ILE A 158 13.32 -15.60 18.64
N THR A 159 12.00 -15.57 18.65
CA THR A 159 11.16 -16.66 18.11
C THR A 159 10.98 -16.58 16.59
N GLY A 160 11.18 -15.39 16.00
CA GLY A 160 11.05 -15.13 14.57
C GLY A 160 9.70 -14.50 14.18
N ASP A 161 8.67 -14.68 15.00
CA ASP A 161 7.32 -14.18 14.71
C ASP A 161 7.04 -12.84 15.43
N ASP A 162 7.86 -12.51 16.42
CA ASP A 162 7.70 -11.31 17.22
C ASP A 162 8.24 -10.05 16.53
N GLN A 163 7.63 -8.92 16.84
CA GLN A 163 8.13 -7.59 16.50
C GLN A 163 8.73 -6.94 17.76
N TYR A 164 9.72 -6.09 17.59
CA TYR A 164 10.39 -5.43 18.71
C TYR A 164 10.46 -3.92 18.47
N ILE A 165 9.98 -3.14 19.46
CA ILE A 165 10.26 -1.70 19.54
C ILE A 165 11.48 -1.54 20.45
N MET A 166 12.53 -0.90 19.94
CA MET A 166 13.77 -0.63 20.68
C MET A 166 14.02 0.86 20.72
N GLY A 167 14.54 1.36 21.82
CA GLY A 167 14.77 2.79 21.91
C GLY A 167 15.60 3.24 23.10
N PHE A 168 15.68 4.55 23.20
CA PHE A 168 16.36 5.23 24.31
C PHE A 168 15.62 6.52 24.71
N THR A 169 15.80 6.94 25.95
CA THR A 169 15.25 8.21 26.43
C THR A 169 16.19 9.35 26.07
N TYR A 170 15.74 10.24 25.17
CA TYR A 170 16.41 11.47 24.80
C TYR A 170 16.03 12.58 25.76
N ASN A 171 17.01 13.24 26.36
CA ASN A 171 16.79 14.38 27.23
C ASN A 171 17.23 15.67 26.51
N GLU A 172 16.29 16.54 26.24
CA GLU A 172 16.56 17.88 25.68
C GLU A 172 16.47 18.90 26.83
N SER A 173 17.59 19.54 27.17
CA SER A 173 17.65 20.51 28.25
C SER A 173 17.16 21.90 27.82
N GLU A 174 16.77 22.75 28.76
CA GLU A 174 16.45 24.15 28.50
C GLU A 174 17.62 24.90 27.84
N GLU A 175 18.86 24.55 28.21
CA GLU A 175 20.08 25.12 27.63
C GLU A 175 20.21 24.74 26.15
N MET A 176 19.93 23.46 25.79
CA MET A 176 19.92 22.99 24.40
C MET A 176 18.85 23.72 23.59
N VAL A 177 17.65 23.88 24.14
CA VAL A 177 16.56 24.63 23.49
C VAL A 177 16.94 26.09 23.27
N ALA A 178 17.50 26.75 24.28
CA ALA A 178 17.95 28.14 24.19
C ALA A 178 19.09 28.34 23.18
N ALA A 179 20.06 27.41 23.16
CA ALA A 179 21.16 27.39 22.22
C ALA A 179 20.76 26.95 20.81
N LYS A 180 19.51 26.50 20.64
CA LYS A 180 19.02 25.86 19.40
C LYS A 180 19.84 24.65 18.98
N SER A 181 20.51 23.98 19.91
CA SER A 181 21.25 22.74 19.70
C SER A 181 20.37 21.51 19.94
N GLY A 182 20.83 20.34 19.50
CA GLY A 182 20.19 19.04 19.71
C GLY A 182 21.21 17.94 19.63
N ALA A 183 20.86 16.73 20.05
CA ALA A 183 21.80 15.61 20.08
C ALA A 183 21.27 14.36 19.36
N LEU A 184 20.10 14.39 18.76
CA LEU A 184 19.57 13.23 18.01
C LEU A 184 20.39 12.99 16.73
N CYS A 185 20.65 11.72 16.43
CA CYS A 185 21.39 11.28 15.26
C CYS A 185 20.50 10.42 14.36
N PHE A 186 20.57 10.67 13.05
CA PHE A 186 19.81 9.96 12.04
C PHE A 186 20.72 9.53 10.87
N TYR A 187 20.27 8.52 10.12
CA TYR A 187 20.88 8.03 8.90
C TYR A 187 19.96 8.28 7.71
N GLY A 188 20.53 8.74 6.59
CA GLY A 188 19.76 9.13 5.39
C GLY A 188 19.13 10.51 5.53
N GLU A 189 18.53 10.99 4.44
CA GLU A 189 17.84 12.29 4.40
C GLU A 189 16.34 12.15 4.73
N LYS A 190 15.80 10.95 4.53
CA LYS A 190 14.40 10.58 4.81
C LYS A 190 14.38 9.22 5.49
N VAL A 191 13.33 8.96 6.25
CA VAL A 191 13.09 7.63 6.81
C VAL A 191 12.92 6.59 5.70
N SER A 192 13.54 5.43 5.89
CA SER A 192 13.40 4.29 4.97
C SER A 192 12.11 3.50 5.22
N SER A 193 11.49 3.69 6.39
CA SER A 193 10.24 3.06 6.81
C SER A 193 9.54 3.93 7.86
N SER A 194 8.22 3.88 7.93
CA SER A 194 7.43 4.51 9.01
C SER A 194 7.80 4.00 10.41
N TYR A 195 8.49 2.87 10.49
CA TYR A 195 8.99 2.26 11.71
C TYR A 195 10.42 2.68 12.11
N ALA A 196 11.13 3.38 11.22
CA ALA A 196 12.56 3.63 11.38
C ALA A 196 12.90 4.77 12.35
N ALA A 197 11.95 5.66 12.63
CA ALA A 197 12.11 6.74 13.59
C ALA A 197 10.78 7.04 14.28
N LEU A 198 10.69 6.75 15.56
CA LEU A 198 9.49 6.90 16.37
C LEU A 198 9.75 7.77 17.60
N ILE A 199 8.72 8.47 18.07
CA ILE A 199 8.71 9.20 19.34
C ILE A 199 7.47 8.82 20.14
N LEU A 200 7.63 8.52 21.42
CA LEU A 200 6.52 8.25 22.32
C LEU A 200 5.91 9.57 22.84
N GLN A 201 4.63 9.80 22.54
CA GLN A 201 3.87 10.94 23.03
C GLN A 201 2.45 10.49 23.42
N ASN A 202 1.96 10.90 24.58
CA ASN A 202 0.62 10.55 25.05
C ASN A 202 0.33 9.04 24.96
N GLU A 203 1.30 8.22 25.41
CA GLU A 203 1.22 6.75 25.38
C GLU A 203 1.09 6.16 23.97
N THR A 204 1.50 6.90 22.95
CA THR A 204 1.48 6.48 21.53
C THR A 204 2.84 6.71 20.88
N PHE A 205 3.36 5.72 20.16
CA PHE A 205 4.51 5.91 19.29
C PHE A 205 4.08 6.54 17.97
N ASN A 206 4.67 7.69 17.65
CA ASN A 206 4.40 8.47 16.45
C ASN A 206 5.62 8.47 15.54
N SER A 207 5.44 8.33 14.23
CA SER A 207 6.53 8.35 13.26
C SER A 207 7.09 9.76 13.05
N ILE A 208 8.42 9.86 12.96
CA ILE A 208 9.15 11.08 12.57
C ILE A 208 9.53 10.91 11.11
N THR A 209 8.90 11.65 10.20
CA THR A 209 9.05 11.44 8.75
C THR A 209 9.97 12.45 8.05
N ASN A 210 10.33 13.55 8.72
CA ASN A 210 11.11 14.66 8.16
C ASN A 210 12.62 14.58 8.44
N LEU A 211 13.07 13.47 8.99
CA LEU A 211 14.49 13.15 9.24
C LEU A 211 14.77 11.74 8.68
N GLY A 212 16.03 11.32 8.71
CA GLY A 212 16.39 9.96 8.33
C GLY A 212 16.03 8.91 9.40
N ASP A 213 16.54 7.71 9.24
CA ASP A 213 16.34 6.60 10.17
C ASP A 213 17.04 6.90 11.51
N LEU A 214 16.35 6.72 12.62
CA LEU A 214 16.92 6.95 13.94
C LEU A 214 18.13 6.00 14.16
N CYS A 215 19.25 6.56 14.60
CA CYS A 215 20.46 5.77 14.90
C CYS A 215 20.30 4.99 16.21
N VAL A 216 19.47 3.93 16.16
CA VAL A 216 19.24 2.95 17.22
C VAL A 216 19.23 1.55 16.64
N GLN A 217 19.84 0.57 17.34
CA GLN A 217 19.93 -0.83 16.90
C GLN A 217 19.79 -1.76 18.10
N LEU A 218 19.19 -2.94 17.89
CA LEU A 218 19.38 -4.08 18.79
C LEU A 218 20.80 -4.63 18.62
N ILE A 219 21.41 -5.07 19.69
CA ILE A 219 22.61 -5.90 19.65
C ILE A 219 22.15 -7.35 19.79
N ILE A 220 22.35 -8.13 18.74
CA ILE A 220 21.93 -9.53 18.68
C ILE A 220 23.16 -10.43 18.70
N ASP A 221 23.20 -11.40 19.62
CA ASP A 221 24.15 -12.51 19.57
C ASP A 221 23.70 -13.51 18.51
N VAL A 222 24.46 -13.56 17.43
CA VAL A 222 24.17 -14.38 16.24
C VAL A 222 24.99 -15.68 16.22
N SER A 223 25.61 -16.06 17.33
CA SER A 223 26.46 -17.27 17.40
C SER A 223 25.70 -18.56 17.08
N SER A 224 24.38 -18.58 17.22
CA SER A 224 23.51 -19.70 16.85
C SER A 224 23.19 -19.78 15.36
N LEU A 225 23.48 -18.74 14.56
CA LEU A 225 23.18 -18.76 13.13
C LEU A 225 24.12 -19.74 12.39
N PRO A 226 23.62 -20.35 11.31
CA PRO A 226 24.47 -21.11 10.41
C PRO A 226 25.59 -20.23 9.82
N LYS A 227 26.70 -20.84 9.46
CA LYS A 227 27.83 -20.11 8.88
C LYS A 227 27.46 -19.36 7.62
N LYS A 228 26.72 -20.00 6.71
CA LYS A 228 26.31 -19.46 5.43
C LYS A 228 24.80 -19.62 5.25
N VAL A 229 24.11 -18.51 5.21
CA VAL A 229 22.66 -18.42 4.99
C VAL A 229 22.36 -17.18 4.17
N ILE A 230 21.52 -17.33 3.16
CA ILE A 230 20.90 -16.23 2.44
C ILE A 230 19.41 -16.20 2.79
N GLY A 231 18.95 -15.08 3.31
CA GLY A 231 17.53 -14.79 3.48
C GLY A 231 17.01 -13.96 2.30
N LEU A 232 15.99 -14.45 1.63
CA LEU A 232 15.27 -13.71 0.59
C LEU A 232 14.30 -12.75 1.30
N ASN A 233 14.36 -11.44 0.97
CA ASN A 233 13.58 -10.43 1.71
C ASN A 233 12.22 -10.16 1.03
N SER A 234 12.24 -9.67 -0.21
CA SER A 234 11.04 -9.26 -0.94
C SER A 234 11.27 -9.23 -2.44
N ILE A 235 10.19 -9.39 -3.19
CA ILE A 235 10.14 -9.07 -4.62
C ILE A 235 9.74 -7.59 -4.71
N LEU A 236 10.52 -6.79 -5.44
CA LEU A 236 10.40 -5.33 -5.46
C LEU A 236 9.50 -4.81 -6.60
N ASN A 237 9.25 -5.63 -7.61
CA ASN A 237 8.45 -5.30 -8.78
C ASN A 237 7.44 -6.41 -9.07
N GLY A 238 6.44 -6.58 -8.22
CA GLY A 238 5.43 -7.64 -8.33
C GLY A 238 4.85 -7.83 -9.74
N THR A 239 4.47 -9.06 -10.07
CA THR A 239 4.06 -9.47 -11.41
C THR A 239 2.57 -9.79 -11.47
N SER A 240 1.69 -8.76 -11.58
CA SER A 240 0.24 -8.99 -11.50
C SER A 240 -0.34 -9.74 -12.70
N TYR A 241 -0.02 -9.35 -13.94
CA TYR A 241 -0.54 -9.95 -15.17
C TYR A 241 0.56 -10.12 -16.21
N LYS A 242 0.71 -11.33 -16.76
CA LYS A 242 1.74 -11.64 -17.77
C LYS A 242 1.19 -12.52 -18.89
N LYS A 243 1.52 -12.20 -20.12
CA LYS A 243 1.20 -13.08 -21.25
C LYS A 243 1.99 -14.37 -21.15
N VAL A 244 1.34 -15.50 -21.42
CA VAL A 244 1.99 -16.83 -21.49
C VAL A 244 3.18 -16.76 -22.45
N GLY A 245 4.32 -17.30 -22.03
CA GLY A 245 5.56 -17.29 -22.81
C GLY A 245 6.28 -15.92 -22.90
N SER A 246 5.81 -14.91 -22.17
CA SER A 246 6.49 -13.60 -22.10
C SER A 246 7.68 -13.62 -21.14
N LYS A 247 8.52 -12.59 -21.24
CA LYS A 247 9.57 -12.32 -20.27
C LYS A 247 9.01 -11.54 -19.09
N MET A 248 9.41 -11.95 -17.90
CA MET A 248 9.09 -11.31 -16.65
C MET A 248 10.35 -10.61 -16.12
N ASP A 249 10.26 -9.31 -15.91
CA ASP A 249 11.30 -8.55 -15.24
C ASP A 249 11.16 -8.77 -13.73
N ILE A 250 12.15 -9.39 -13.11
CA ILE A 250 12.14 -9.76 -11.68
C ILE A 250 13.22 -8.97 -10.97
N MET A 251 12.81 -8.21 -9.98
CA MET A 251 13.72 -7.54 -9.04
C MET A 251 13.40 -7.97 -7.63
N MET A 252 14.41 -8.42 -6.89
CA MET A 252 14.24 -8.88 -5.51
C MET A 252 15.40 -8.45 -4.63
N SER A 253 15.17 -8.39 -3.33
CA SER A 253 16.21 -8.14 -2.34
C SER A 253 16.51 -9.39 -1.50
N TYR A 254 17.76 -9.53 -1.07
CA TYR A 254 18.21 -10.61 -0.21
C TYR A 254 19.34 -10.15 0.72
N THR A 255 19.56 -10.89 1.81
CA THR A 255 20.52 -10.58 2.86
C THR A 255 21.40 -11.79 3.14
N ASN A 256 22.73 -11.59 3.31
CA ASN A 256 23.55 -12.62 3.96
C ASN A 256 23.20 -12.64 5.46
N ALA A 257 22.36 -13.57 5.85
CA ALA A 257 21.93 -13.78 7.23
C ALA A 257 22.91 -14.70 8.01
N GLY A 258 23.91 -15.29 7.34
CA GLY A 258 24.92 -16.19 7.94
C GLY A 258 26.04 -15.46 8.69
N LEU A 259 27.00 -16.21 9.22
CA LEU A 259 28.16 -15.71 9.98
C LEU A 259 29.39 -15.45 9.11
N GLU A 260 29.47 -16.08 7.94
CA GLU A 260 30.63 -16.01 7.04
C GLU A 260 30.26 -15.32 5.72
N PRO A 261 31.23 -14.71 5.02
CA PRO A 261 31.02 -14.19 3.68
C PRO A 261 30.61 -15.30 2.72
N VAL A 262 29.72 -14.95 1.76
CA VAL A 262 29.27 -15.83 0.67
C VAL A 262 29.94 -15.38 -0.62
N ASN A 263 30.65 -16.30 -1.33
CA ASN A 263 31.38 -15.97 -2.55
C ASN A 263 30.55 -16.23 -3.82
N SER A 264 29.58 -17.15 -3.74
CA SER A 264 28.66 -17.42 -4.86
C SER A 264 27.29 -17.85 -4.34
N LEU A 265 26.26 -17.47 -5.10
CA LEU A 265 24.87 -17.79 -4.84
C LEU A 265 24.22 -18.31 -6.11
N ARG A 266 23.49 -19.42 -6.04
CA ARG A 266 22.62 -19.89 -7.11
C ARG A 266 21.17 -19.74 -6.67
N LEU A 267 20.41 -18.93 -7.40
CA LEU A 267 18.96 -18.79 -7.24
C LEU A 267 18.24 -19.68 -8.24
N GLY A 268 17.13 -20.30 -7.82
CA GLY A 268 16.20 -21.00 -8.69
C GLY A 268 14.90 -20.22 -8.77
N LEU A 269 14.37 -20.04 -9.99
CA LEU A 269 13.08 -19.43 -10.27
C LEU A 269 12.22 -20.45 -11.00
N LYS A 270 10.99 -20.67 -10.53
CA LYS A 270 10.04 -21.60 -11.16
C LYS A 270 8.61 -21.11 -11.01
N ILE A 271 7.74 -21.49 -11.95
CA ILE A 271 6.30 -21.27 -11.83
C ILE A 271 5.68 -22.52 -11.20
N ASP A 272 4.95 -22.32 -10.11
CA ASP A 272 4.33 -23.38 -9.29
C ASP A 272 5.35 -24.49 -8.97
N ASP A 273 5.04 -25.73 -9.31
CA ASP A 273 5.92 -26.90 -9.17
C ASP A 273 6.68 -27.27 -10.45
N GLY A 274 6.74 -26.35 -11.44
CA GLY A 274 7.46 -26.57 -12.69
C GLY A 274 8.99 -26.65 -12.53
N GLU A 275 9.68 -26.90 -13.64
CA GLU A 275 11.14 -26.98 -13.70
C GLU A 275 11.77 -25.60 -13.44
N PRO A 276 12.77 -25.51 -12.56
CA PRO A 276 13.42 -24.25 -12.25
C PRO A 276 14.43 -23.79 -13.31
N THR A 277 14.49 -22.50 -13.53
CA THR A 277 15.61 -21.81 -14.20
C THR A 277 16.57 -21.31 -13.13
N TYR A 278 17.88 -21.54 -13.33
CA TYR A 278 18.89 -21.17 -12.36
C TYR A 278 19.70 -19.95 -12.79
N TYR A 279 20.06 -19.11 -11.80
CA TYR A 279 20.85 -17.92 -11.96
C TYR A 279 22.03 -17.94 -11.00
N ASP A 280 23.26 -17.88 -11.55
CA ASP A 280 24.48 -17.85 -10.76
C ASP A 280 24.91 -16.40 -10.52
N ILE A 281 25.17 -16.06 -9.25
CA ILE A 281 25.62 -14.75 -8.79
C ILE A 281 26.97 -14.95 -8.08
N ASN A 282 28.00 -14.25 -8.54
CA ASN A 282 29.34 -14.31 -7.99
C ASN A 282 30.10 -13.00 -8.27
N GLY A 283 31.37 -12.93 -7.89
CA GLY A 283 32.21 -11.74 -8.04
C GLY A 283 32.47 -11.30 -9.49
N ASP A 284 32.22 -12.16 -10.49
CA ASP A 284 32.40 -11.84 -11.91
C ASP A 284 31.22 -11.04 -12.46
N ASN A 285 30.03 -11.23 -11.92
CA ASN A 285 28.80 -10.62 -12.40
C ASN A 285 28.07 -9.74 -11.36
N ASN A 286 28.54 -9.71 -10.12
CA ASN A 286 27.99 -8.86 -9.06
C ASN A 286 29.10 -8.34 -8.15
N ASN A 287 29.27 -7.02 -8.11
CA ASN A 287 30.31 -6.36 -7.31
C ASN A 287 30.23 -6.63 -5.80
N ASP A 288 29.04 -6.92 -5.28
CA ASP A 288 28.85 -7.23 -3.86
C ASP A 288 29.51 -8.56 -3.46
N PHE A 289 29.74 -9.46 -4.42
CA PHE A 289 30.38 -10.76 -4.22
C PHE A 289 31.89 -10.76 -4.53
N LYS A 290 32.46 -9.65 -5.00
CA LYS A 290 33.86 -9.58 -5.46
C LYS A 290 34.86 -9.94 -4.36
N ASP A 291 34.59 -9.48 -3.14
CA ASP A 291 35.42 -9.76 -1.94
C ASP A 291 34.67 -10.64 -0.92
N GLY A 292 33.62 -11.34 -1.38
CA GLY A 292 32.68 -12.07 -0.56
C GLY A 292 31.54 -11.18 -0.05
N PHE A 293 30.29 -11.61 -0.27
CA PHE A 293 29.10 -10.94 0.23
C PHE A 293 29.03 -11.04 1.75
N ALA A 294 29.31 -9.94 2.41
CA ALA A 294 29.56 -9.88 3.85
C ALA A 294 28.33 -10.22 4.69
N PRO A 295 28.49 -10.83 5.87
CA PRO A 295 27.44 -11.07 6.84
C PRO A 295 26.64 -9.79 7.20
N GLY A 296 25.31 -9.90 7.24
CA GLY A 296 24.41 -8.79 7.54
C GLY A 296 24.19 -7.78 6.41
N LYS A 297 24.90 -7.92 5.28
CA LYS A 297 24.72 -7.07 4.11
C LYS A 297 23.48 -7.49 3.32
N SER A 298 22.69 -6.51 2.86
CA SER A 298 21.60 -6.70 1.92
C SER A 298 21.96 -6.12 0.57
N THR A 299 21.44 -6.71 -0.50
CA THR A 299 21.57 -6.22 -1.88
C THR A 299 20.36 -6.65 -2.71
N THR A 300 20.32 -6.20 -3.96
CA THR A 300 19.27 -6.54 -4.91
C THR A 300 19.79 -7.41 -6.04
N PHE A 301 18.90 -8.24 -6.57
CA PHE A 301 19.10 -9.01 -7.79
C PHE A 301 18.01 -8.66 -8.78
N ALA A 302 18.40 -8.43 -10.03
CA ALA A 302 17.47 -8.18 -11.12
C ALA A 302 17.78 -9.13 -12.29
N THR A 303 16.74 -9.70 -12.87
CA THR A 303 16.86 -10.61 -14.02
C THR A 303 15.59 -10.61 -14.87
N MET A 304 15.74 -11.09 -16.11
CA MET A 304 14.62 -11.41 -16.98
C MET A 304 14.38 -12.92 -16.92
N PHE A 305 13.22 -13.32 -16.36
CA PHE A 305 12.78 -14.71 -16.32
C PHE A 305 11.88 -14.99 -17.52
N GLU A 306 12.19 -16.02 -18.31
CA GLU A 306 11.33 -16.46 -19.44
C GLU A 306 10.27 -17.43 -18.92
N MET A 307 9.01 -17.01 -18.96
CA MET A 307 7.89 -17.90 -18.64
C MET A 307 7.83 -19.04 -19.63
N PRO A 308 7.76 -20.30 -19.18
CA PRO A 308 7.57 -21.43 -20.09
C PRO A 308 6.31 -21.25 -20.94
N SER A 309 6.40 -21.52 -22.25
CA SER A 309 5.24 -21.46 -23.16
C SER A 309 4.17 -22.51 -22.86
N THR A 310 4.51 -23.48 -22.03
CA THR A 310 3.59 -24.52 -21.51
C THR A 310 2.80 -24.07 -20.27
N THR A 311 3.06 -22.87 -19.72
CA THR A 311 2.30 -22.31 -18.61
C THR A 311 0.83 -22.18 -19.05
N THR A 312 -0.09 -22.68 -18.27
CA THR A 312 -1.53 -22.61 -18.56
C THR A 312 -2.05 -21.20 -18.26
N VAL A 313 -3.19 -20.84 -18.84
CA VAL A 313 -3.92 -19.64 -18.42
C VAL A 313 -4.48 -19.86 -17.02
N GLY A 314 -4.33 -18.87 -16.14
CA GLY A 314 -4.82 -18.95 -14.76
C GLY A 314 -3.95 -18.19 -13.77
N ARG A 315 -4.21 -18.45 -12.48
CA ARG A 315 -3.42 -17.90 -11.37
C ARG A 315 -2.28 -18.84 -11.04
N HIS A 316 -1.09 -18.29 -10.90
CA HIS A 316 0.16 -19.00 -10.65
C HIS A 316 0.98 -18.29 -9.58
N ASN A 317 1.99 -18.98 -9.06
CA ASN A 317 3.02 -18.41 -8.20
C ASN A 317 4.38 -18.49 -8.90
N LEU A 318 5.07 -17.36 -8.97
CA LEU A 318 6.50 -17.36 -9.24
C LEU A 318 7.21 -17.67 -7.93
N ASN A 319 7.83 -18.83 -7.83
CA ASN A 319 8.59 -19.26 -6.68
C ASN A 319 10.08 -18.98 -6.91
N ILE A 320 10.69 -18.24 -6.01
CA ILE A 320 12.13 -17.94 -5.99
C ILE A 320 12.74 -18.62 -4.77
N PHE A 321 13.83 -19.33 -4.94
CA PHE A 321 14.49 -20.04 -3.84
C PHE A 321 16.00 -20.04 -3.98
N VAL A 322 16.67 -20.18 -2.84
CA VAL A 322 18.12 -20.37 -2.78
C VAL A 322 18.42 -21.83 -3.12
N ALA A 323 19.08 -22.06 -4.25
CA ALA A 323 19.44 -23.41 -4.71
C ALA A 323 20.80 -23.87 -4.20
N GLN A 324 21.81 -22.97 -4.17
CA GLN A 324 23.16 -23.25 -3.65
C GLN A 324 23.80 -22.00 -3.07
N ILE A 325 24.63 -22.19 -2.05
CA ILE A 325 25.52 -21.19 -1.47
C ILE A 325 26.95 -21.76 -1.53
N ASP A 326 27.85 -21.08 -2.24
CA ASP A 326 29.24 -21.53 -2.49
C ASP A 326 29.32 -22.98 -3.06
N GLY A 327 28.35 -23.34 -3.91
CA GLY A 327 28.28 -24.65 -4.56
C GLY A 327 27.63 -25.76 -3.72
N GLU A 328 27.28 -25.49 -2.46
CA GLU A 328 26.66 -26.46 -1.56
C GLU A 328 25.15 -26.21 -1.41
N ALA A 329 24.39 -27.23 -1.05
CA ALA A 329 22.96 -27.10 -0.74
C ALA A 329 22.76 -26.18 0.48
N PRO A 330 21.81 -25.22 0.43
CA PRO A 330 21.58 -24.31 1.56
C PRO A 330 21.00 -25.06 2.76
N VAL A 331 21.27 -24.53 3.95
CA VAL A 331 20.52 -24.93 5.14
C VAL A 331 19.07 -24.44 4.95
N ALA A 332 18.09 -25.32 5.21
CA ALA A 332 16.69 -24.94 5.13
C ALA A 332 16.37 -23.84 6.13
N THR A 333 15.83 -22.73 5.65
CA THR A 333 15.37 -21.61 6.46
C THR A 333 13.99 -21.16 5.99
N GLU A 334 13.21 -20.55 6.87
CA GLU A 334 11.88 -20.01 6.54
C GLU A 334 11.91 -18.95 5.42
N ARG A 335 13.06 -18.30 5.24
CA ARG A 335 13.28 -17.27 4.22
C ARG A 335 14.17 -17.72 3.05
N GLY A 336 14.33 -19.03 2.88
CA GLY A 336 15.02 -19.59 1.71
C GLY A 336 14.17 -19.56 0.44
N THR A 337 12.89 -19.14 0.53
CA THR A 337 11.93 -19.07 -0.58
C THR A 337 11.08 -17.81 -0.51
N LEU A 338 10.71 -17.28 -1.68
CA LEU A 338 9.68 -16.26 -1.86
C LEU A 338 8.67 -16.77 -2.89
N ALA A 339 7.42 -16.35 -2.76
CA ALA A 339 6.38 -16.61 -3.75
C ALA A 339 5.72 -15.28 -4.14
N ASP A 340 5.53 -15.08 -5.45
CA ASP A 340 4.84 -13.92 -6.02
C ASP A 340 3.66 -14.39 -6.87
N PRO A 341 2.39 -14.14 -6.44
CA PRO A 341 1.23 -14.55 -7.19
C PRO A 341 1.04 -13.65 -8.42
N PHE A 342 0.73 -14.26 -9.56
CA PHE A 342 0.43 -13.56 -10.81
C PHE A 342 -0.64 -14.28 -11.63
N VAL A 343 -1.15 -13.57 -12.64
CA VAL A 343 -2.10 -14.12 -13.63
C VAL A 343 -1.39 -14.31 -14.96
N ALA A 344 -1.36 -15.55 -15.45
CA ALA A 344 -0.93 -15.88 -16.82
C ALA A 344 -2.15 -15.84 -17.76
N TYR A 345 -2.02 -15.14 -18.90
CA TYR A 345 -3.09 -14.99 -19.88
C TYR A 345 -2.54 -14.95 -21.31
N ASN A 346 -3.39 -15.22 -22.31
CA ASN A 346 -3.09 -15.00 -23.73
C ASN A 346 -3.83 -13.79 -24.27
N ASN A 347 -5.15 -13.72 -24.00
CA ASN A 347 -6.05 -12.71 -24.55
C ASN A 347 -6.92 -12.10 -23.42
N GLY A 348 -7.21 -10.82 -23.60
CA GLY A 348 -8.11 -10.08 -22.74
C GLY A 348 -8.64 -8.86 -23.49
N PHE A 349 -9.62 -8.20 -22.91
CA PHE A 349 -10.13 -6.93 -23.42
C PHE A 349 -9.23 -5.78 -22.98
N GLU A 350 -9.31 -4.65 -23.66
CA GLU A 350 -8.82 -3.40 -23.11
C GLU A 350 -9.65 -3.01 -21.90
N ARG A 351 -9.00 -2.48 -20.89
CA ARG A 351 -9.67 -1.97 -19.69
C ARG A 351 -10.39 -0.66 -20.04
N GLN A 352 -11.67 -0.58 -19.71
CA GLN A 352 -12.48 0.61 -20.00
C GLN A 352 -12.04 1.78 -19.11
N GLN A 353 -11.96 1.56 -17.80
CA GLN A 353 -11.52 2.54 -16.81
C GLN A 353 -10.77 1.84 -15.67
N SER A 354 -9.95 2.57 -14.92
CA SER A 354 -9.43 2.10 -13.63
C SER A 354 -10.46 2.31 -12.54
N TYR A 355 -10.69 1.32 -11.70
CA TYR A 355 -11.57 1.45 -10.55
C TYR A 355 -10.78 1.92 -9.33
N ILE A 356 -11.14 3.07 -8.79
CA ILE A 356 -10.49 3.67 -7.62
C ILE A 356 -11.45 3.65 -6.44
N GLU A 357 -11.13 2.88 -5.42
CA GLU A 357 -11.73 3.01 -4.09
C GLU A 357 -10.85 3.93 -3.26
N GLN A 358 -11.35 5.10 -2.95
CA GLN A 358 -10.67 6.01 -2.05
C GLN A 358 -11.29 5.91 -0.66
N TYR A 359 -10.54 5.35 0.28
CA TYR A 359 -10.88 5.30 1.69
C TYR A 359 -10.55 6.63 2.34
N ASN A 360 -11.57 7.33 2.79
CA ASN A 360 -11.51 8.74 3.12
C ASN A 360 -11.93 9.04 4.56
N SER A 361 -11.52 10.20 5.06
CA SER A 361 -11.97 10.72 6.35
C SER A 361 -12.22 12.22 6.28
N GLN A 362 -13.38 12.64 6.79
CA GLN A 362 -13.73 14.05 6.95
C GLN A 362 -12.82 14.78 7.96
N SER A 363 -12.03 14.04 8.73
CA SER A 363 -11.07 14.55 9.69
C SER A 363 -9.66 14.67 9.15
N SER A 364 -9.37 14.14 7.94
CA SER A 364 -8.07 14.24 7.29
C SER A 364 -7.96 15.52 6.44
N TYR A 365 -6.97 16.37 6.73
CA TYR A 365 -6.69 17.56 5.93
C TYR A 365 -6.03 17.25 4.57
N LEU A 366 -5.56 16.03 4.38
CA LEU A 366 -4.97 15.55 3.11
C LEU A 366 -6.06 15.09 2.13
N ALA A 367 -7.22 14.66 2.64
CA ALA A 367 -8.32 14.17 1.82
C ALA A 367 -8.73 15.13 0.68
N PRO A 368 -8.85 16.45 0.89
CA PRO A 368 -9.18 17.39 -0.16
C PRO A 368 -8.24 17.36 -1.36
N PHE A 369 -6.92 17.26 -1.13
CA PHE A 369 -5.93 17.24 -2.21
C PHE A 369 -6.07 15.99 -3.10
N VAL A 370 -6.27 14.85 -2.48
CA VAL A 370 -6.45 13.57 -3.18
C VAL A 370 -7.79 13.52 -3.91
N ASN A 371 -8.85 14.04 -3.27
CA ASN A 371 -10.18 14.14 -3.87
C ASN A 371 -10.18 14.98 -5.14
N ASP A 372 -9.50 16.13 -5.16
CA ASP A 372 -9.43 17.01 -6.32
C ASP A 372 -8.80 16.28 -7.52
N TYR A 373 -7.73 15.53 -7.28
CA TYR A 373 -7.08 14.75 -8.33
C TYR A 373 -7.96 13.64 -8.88
N TYR A 374 -8.53 12.81 -8.02
CA TYR A 374 -9.39 11.71 -8.46
C TYR A 374 -10.67 12.22 -9.11
N SER A 375 -11.22 13.33 -8.65
CA SER A 375 -12.34 13.98 -9.31
C SER A 375 -12.01 14.43 -10.73
N GLN A 376 -10.77 14.82 -11.00
CA GLN A 376 -10.34 15.14 -12.36
C GLN A 376 -10.20 13.89 -13.22
N ALA A 377 -9.58 12.82 -12.71
CA ALA A 377 -9.46 11.53 -13.42
C ALA A 377 -10.85 10.91 -13.75
N ASP A 378 -11.82 11.09 -12.85
CA ASP A 378 -13.20 10.67 -13.06
C ASP A 378 -13.90 11.49 -14.16
N LYS A 379 -13.68 12.81 -14.21
CA LYS A 379 -14.22 13.71 -15.26
C LYS A 379 -13.59 13.44 -16.63
N ASP A 380 -12.32 13.06 -16.66
CA ASP A 380 -11.60 12.72 -17.88
C ASP A 380 -11.92 11.29 -18.36
N GLU A 381 -12.80 10.56 -17.64
CA GLU A 381 -13.19 9.16 -17.89
C GLU A 381 -12.00 8.17 -17.87
N ASP A 382 -10.91 8.53 -17.22
CA ASP A 382 -9.76 7.66 -17.02
C ASP A 382 -9.99 6.66 -15.87
N ALA A 383 -10.80 7.04 -14.90
CA ALA A 383 -11.13 6.22 -13.74
C ALA A 383 -12.59 6.32 -13.31
N CYS A 384 -13.12 5.22 -12.78
CA CYS A 384 -14.35 5.20 -11.96
C CYS A 384 -13.95 5.40 -10.52
N VAL A 385 -14.21 6.56 -9.94
CA VAL A 385 -13.82 6.88 -8.56
C VAL A 385 -15.01 6.77 -7.62
N VAL A 386 -14.79 6.15 -6.44
CA VAL A 386 -15.75 6.07 -5.36
C VAL A 386 -15.08 6.39 -4.03
N ASN A 387 -15.60 7.41 -3.33
CA ASN A 387 -15.14 7.80 -2.00
C ASN A 387 -15.90 7.02 -0.92
N ILE A 388 -15.18 6.22 -0.14
CA ILE A 388 -15.69 5.40 0.96
C ILE A 388 -15.22 6.03 2.27
N TYR A 389 -16.16 6.53 3.09
CA TYR A 389 -15.82 7.26 4.30
C TYR A 389 -15.65 6.36 5.52
N GLN A 390 -14.78 6.79 6.42
CA GLN A 390 -14.44 6.11 7.67
C GLN A 390 -15.68 5.88 8.53
N LYS A 391 -15.70 4.74 9.20
CA LYS A 391 -16.76 4.38 10.17
C LYS A 391 -16.99 5.48 11.20
N GLY A 392 -18.28 5.79 11.42
CA GLY A 392 -18.72 6.80 12.38
C GLY A 392 -18.77 8.23 11.83
N GLU A 393 -18.36 8.45 10.59
CA GLU A 393 -18.54 9.74 9.92
C GLU A 393 -19.91 9.83 9.21
N PRO A 394 -20.48 11.04 9.07
CA PRO A 394 -21.82 11.22 8.46
C PRO A 394 -21.96 10.69 7.04
N LEU A 395 -20.87 10.60 6.28
CA LEU A 395 -20.86 10.11 4.89
C LEU A 395 -20.53 8.61 4.79
N ALA A 396 -20.33 7.93 5.91
CA ALA A 396 -20.05 6.49 5.92
C ALA A 396 -21.30 5.66 5.56
N VAL A 397 -21.12 4.65 4.72
CA VAL A 397 -22.14 3.67 4.35
C VAL A 397 -21.89 2.37 5.09
N GLU A 398 -22.86 1.88 5.86
CA GLU A 398 -22.72 0.71 6.74
C GLU A 398 -22.23 -0.54 5.98
N SER A 399 -22.76 -0.80 4.80
CA SER A 399 -22.40 -1.97 3.99
C SER A 399 -20.97 -1.95 3.46
N SER A 400 -20.28 -0.80 3.48
CA SER A 400 -18.86 -0.67 3.06
C SER A 400 -17.87 -0.78 4.21
N LEU A 401 -18.32 -0.80 5.46
CA LEU A 401 -17.41 -0.66 6.62
C LEU A 401 -16.39 -1.79 6.72
N TYR A 402 -16.76 -3.01 6.34
CA TYR A 402 -15.80 -4.11 6.33
C TYR A 402 -14.67 -3.94 5.30
N LEU A 403 -14.91 -3.20 4.21
CA LEU A 403 -13.86 -2.84 3.24
C LEU A 403 -12.88 -1.83 3.85
N ASN A 404 -13.36 -0.89 4.67
CA ASN A 404 -12.49 -0.02 5.45
C ASN A 404 -11.54 -0.82 6.35
N ASP A 405 -12.07 -1.81 7.08
CA ASP A 405 -11.27 -2.64 7.98
C ASP A 405 -10.25 -3.52 7.22
N LEU A 406 -10.53 -3.82 5.94
CA LEU A 406 -9.70 -4.70 5.11
C LEU A 406 -8.62 -3.93 4.34
N TYR A 407 -8.97 -2.79 3.73
CA TYR A 407 -8.09 -2.07 2.80
C TYR A 407 -7.54 -0.75 3.35
N ALA A 408 -8.24 -0.11 4.31
CA ALA A 408 -7.84 1.19 4.81
C ALA A 408 -6.98 1.06 6.08
N TYR A 409 -5.67 1.06 5.94
CA TYR A 409 -4.75 1.11 7.07
C TYR A 409 -4.48 2.56 7.56
N THR A 410 -4.82 3.55 6.74
CA THR A 410 -4.78 4.98 7.06
C THR A 410 -5.84 5.75 6.26
N TYR A 411 -6.01 7.07 6.52
CA TYR A 411 -6.93 7.93 5.78
C TYR A 411 -6.28 9.28 5.42
N PRO A 412 -6.27 9.69 4.13
CA PRO A 412 -6.79 8.95 2.99
C PRO A 412 -5.84 7.85 2.52
N CYS A 413 -6.38 6.76 1.99
CA CYS A 413 -5.65 5.80 1.18
C CYS A 413 -6.52 5.28 0.04
N SER A 414 -5.93 4.66 -0.96
CA SER A 414 -6.66 4.26 -2.17
C SER A 414 -6.23 2.89 -2.66
N THR A 415 -7.16 2.15 -3.25
CA THR A 415 -6.85 1.01 -4.10
C THR A 415 -7.11 1.36 -5.56
N SER A 416 -6.32 0.83 -6.47
CA SER A 416 -6.62 0.85 -7.90
C SER A 416 -6.92 -0.56 -8.37
N ASN A 417 -8.14 -0.79 -8.83
CA ASN A 417 -8.67 -2.11 -9.22
C ASN A 417 -8.49 -3.20 -8.15
N ARG A 418 -8.29 -2.83 -6.88
CA ARG A 418 -7.94 -3.75 -5.77
C ARG A 418 -6.71 -4.60 -6.07
N PHE A 419 -5.78 -4.13 -6.90
CA PHE A 419 -4.53 -4.81 -7.14
C PHE A 419 -3.61 -4.74 -5.93
N PHE A 420 -2.83 -5.81 -5.78
CA PHE A 420 -1.67 -5.83 -4.93
C PHE A 420 -0.50 -5.14 -5.63
N TYR A 421 -0.03 -4.05 -5.06
CA TYR A 421 1.23 -3.43 -5.44
C TYR A 421 2.31 -3.91 -4.48
N GLY A 422 3.10 -4.86 -4.92
CA GLY A 422 4.23 -5.37 -4.18
C GLY A 422 5.41 -4.39 -4.15
N MET A 423 5.32 -3.37 -3.32
CA MET A 423 6.49 -2.61 -2.86
C MET A 423 6.83 -3.09 -1.45
N GLY A 424 7.57 -4.18 -1.35
CA GLY A 424 8.34 -4.62 -0.18
C GLY A 424 7.58 -5.07 1.08
N GLU A 425 6.42 -4.58 1.37
CA GLU A 425 5.49 -5.01 2.41
C GLU A 425 4.08 -5.00 1.82
N THR A 426 3.25 -5.94 2.23
CA THR A 426 1.91 -6.22 1.68
C THR A 426 0.94 -5.03 1.82
N HIS A 427 1.12 -3.98 1.04
CA HIS A 427 0.20 -2.84 1.01
C HIS A 427 -0.75 -2.99 -0.18
N TYR A 428 -2.00 -3.32 0.09
CA TYR A 428 -3.08 -3.38 -0.92
C TYR A 428 -3.68 -2.00 -1.22
N ALA A 429 -3.24 -0.96 -0.51
CA ALA A 429 -3.72 0.39 -0.64
C ALA A 429 -2.54 1.37 -0.73
N PHE A 430 -2.70 2.39 -1.56
CA PHE A 430 -1.74 3.48 -1.68
C PHE A 430 -1.97 4.50 -0.56
N ASP A 431 -0.97 4.72 0.30
CA ASP A 431 -1.05 5.69 1.40
C ASP A 431 -0.47 7.04 0.97
N VAL A 432 -1.35 8.02 0.80
CA VAL A 432 -0.94 9.39 0.47
C VAL A 432 -0.38 10.17 1.66
N ASN A 433 -0.51 9.66 2.90
CA ASN A 433 0.11 10.31 4.06
C ASN A 433 1.64 10.21 4.02
N ASP A 434 2.22 9.20 3.40
CA ASP A 434 3.66 9.11 3.17
C ASP A 434 4.17 10.26 2.28
N TYR A 435 3.28 10.90 1.52
CA TYR A 435 3.57 12.05 0.67
C TYR A 435 3.18 13.39 1.32
N ALA A 436 2.77 13.42 2.58
CA ALA A 436 2.29 14.62 3.28
C ALA A 436 3.31 15.78 3.36
N GLN A 437 4.58 15.49 3.15
CA GLN A 437 5.65 16.49 3.08
C GLN A 437 5.99 16.93 1.66
N ILE A 438 5.32 16.37 0.67
CA ILE A 438 5.59 16.59 -0.74
C ILE A 438 4.66 17.69 -1.25
N VAL A 439 5.22 18.56 -2.09
CA VAL A 439 4.46 19.59 -2.80
C VAL A 439 3.27 18.94 -3.52
N PRO A 440 2.07 19.54 -3.53
CA PRO A 440 0.87 18.96 -4.15
C PRO A 440 1.05 18.35 -5.54
N SER A 441 1.93 18.89 -6.37
CA SER A 441 2.27 18.35 -7.70
C SER A 441 2.83 16.92 -7.65
N TRP A 442 3.59 16.57 -6.62
CA TRP A 442 4.15 15.23 -6.48
C TRP A 442 3.09 14.17 -6.12
N VAL A 443 2.11 14.57 -5.32
CA VAL A 443 0.95 13.73 -5.02
C VAL A 443 0.21 13.40 -6.32
N TYR A 444 -0.02 14.41 -7.15
CA TYR A 444 -0.69 14.25 -8.44
C TYR A 444 0.08 13.32 -9.38
N ASP A 445 1.39 13.48 -9.51
CA ASP A 445 2.22 12.64 -10.35
C ASP A 445 2.21 11.17 -9.89
N GLY A 446 2.32 10.93 -8.58
CA GLY A 446 2.27 9.58 -8.01
C GLY A 446 0.91 8.89 -8.22
N ILE A 447 -0.18 9.60 -7.99
CA ILE A 447 -1.54 9.09 -8.21
C ILE A 447 -1.80 8.83 -9.71
N ARG A 448 -1.29 9.68 -10.61
CA ARG A 448 -1.41 9.48 -12.06
C ARG A 448 -0.77 8.18 -12.50
N VAL A 449 0.46 7.91 -12.05
CA VAL A 449 1.14 6.63 -12.32
C VAL A 449 0.30 5.45 -11.83
N PHE A 450 -0.27 5.56 -10.64
CA PHE A 450 -1.11 4.52 -10.04
C PHE A 450 -2.38 4.21 -10.86
N VAL A 451 -3.04 5.25 -11.41
CA VAL A 451 -4.21 5.11 -12.28
C VAL A 451 -3.81 4.53 -13.65
N ASP A 452 -2.77 5.10 -14.26
CA ASP A 452 -2.35 4.73 -15.62
C ASP A 452 -1.80 3.30 -15.68
N GLU A 453 -1.02 2.89 -14.69
CA GLU A 453 -0.46 1.54 -14.62
C GLU A 453 -1.57 0.50 -14.46
N ALA A 454 -2.52 0.72 -13.56
CA ALA A 454 -3.66 -0.18 -13.38
C ALA A 454 -4.55 -0.26 -14.64
N LYS A 455 -4.65 0.83 -15.42
CA LYS A 455 -5.38 0.85 -16.71
C LYS A 455 -4.66 0.02 -17.78
N SER A 456 -3.35 -0.14 -17.69
CA SER A 456 -2.55 -0.94 -18.65
C SER A 456 -2.77 -2.45 -18.54
N PHE A 457 -3.32 -2.94 -17.43
CA PHE A 457 -3.57 -4.37 -17.24
C PHE A 457 -4.77 -4.86 -18.07
N PRO A 458 -4.75 -6.11 -18.55
CA PRO A 458 -5.86 -6.67 -19.31
C PRO A 458 -7.13 -6.75 -18.45
N SER A 459 -8.25 -6.75 -19.14
CA SER A 459 -9.56 -7.05 -18.57
C SER A 459 -10.10 -8.35 -19.12
N PHE A 460 -10.94 -9.04 -18.34
CA PHE A 460 -11.57 -10.31 -18.74
C PHE A 460 -13.10 -10.23 -18.73
N ALA A 461 -13.63 -9.01 -18.54
CA ALA A 461 -15.02 -8.68 -18.70
C ALA A 461 -15.14 -7.27 -19.31
N THR A 462 -16.23 -6.99 -20.03
CA THR A 462 -16.65 -5.63 -20.32
C THR A 462 -17.84 -5.27 -19.43
N VAL A 463 -18.09 -3.99 -19.19
CA VAL A 463 -19.18 -3.49 -18.37
C VAL A 463 -19.89 -2.38 -19.14
N TYR A 464 -21.15 -2.59 -19.51
CA TYR A 464 -21.99 -1.58 -20.15
C TYR A 464 -23.19 -1.29 -19.26
N LEU A 465 -23.50 -0.01 -19.11
CA LEU A 465 -24.54 0.50 -18.23
C LEU A 465 -25.59 1.26 -19.05
N GLN A 466 -26.85 0.94 -18.78
CA GLN A 466 -27.99 1.74 -19.22
C GLN A 466 -28.83 2.10 -17.99
N THR A 467 -29.12 3.38 -17.81
CA THR A 467 -29.88 3.85 -16.65
C THR A 467 -31.11 4.64 -17.06
N SER A 468 -32.17 4.54 -16.28
CA SER A 468 -33.33 5.38 -16.37
C SER A 468 -33.80 5.83 -15.00
N PHE A 469 -34.56 6.91 -14.96
CA PHE A 469 -35.08 7.49 -13.72
C PHE A 469 -36.53 7.92 -13.86
N ASP A 470 -37.37 7.43 -12.97
CA ASP A 470 -38.74 7.86 -12.85
C ASP A 470 -38.88 8.97 -11.79
N ASN A 471 -39.16 10.19 -12.22
CA ASN A 471 -39.31 11.34 -11.34
C ASN A 471 -40.49 11.21 -10.35
N ALA A 472 -41.56 10.46 -10.69
CA ALA A 472 -42.74 10.33 -9.85
C ALA A 472 -42.51 9.40 -8.67
N THR A 473 -41.83 8.29 -8.91
CA THR A 473 -41.47 7.27 -7.89
C THR A 473 -40.13 7.46 -7.29
N ARG A 474 -39.26 8.30 -7.90
CA ARG A 474 -37.81 8.43 -7.60
C ARG A 474 -37.06 7.12 -7.77
N GLU A 475 -37.52 6.25 -8.64
CA GLU A 475 -36.90 4.96 -8.91
C GLU A 475 -35.84 5.09 -9.99
N VAL A 476 -34.63 4.64 -9.65
CA VAL A 476 -33.53 4.38 -10.59
C VAL A 476 -33.67 2.95 -11.09
N SER A 477 -33.62 2.76 -12.40
CA SER A 477 -33.48 1.45 -13.03
C SER A 477 -32.13 1.36 -13.72
N VAL A 478 -31.41 0.26 -13.49
CA VAL A 478 -30.05 0.03 -14.00
C VAL A 478 -30.01 -1.32 -14.69
N ASP A 479 -29.76 -1.30 -16.00
CA ASP A 479 -29.42 -2.49 -16.77
C ASP A 479 -27.91 -2.55 -16.96
N VAL A 480 -27.31 -3.68 -16.59
CA VAL A 480 -25.88 -3.94 -16.77
C VAL A 480 -25.72 -5.15 -17.65
N ASN A 481 -24.88 -5.05 -18.66
CA ASN A 481 -24.51 -6.17 -19.52
C ASN A 481 -23.03 -6.10 -19.91
N GLY A 482 -22.51 -7.20 -20.43
CA GLY A 482 -21.14 -7.25 -20.91
C GLY A 482 -20.73 -8.61 -21.46
N ASP A 483 -19.55 -8.62 -22.05
CA ASP A 483 -18.90 -9.83 -22.54
C ASP A 483 -17.90 -10.32 -21.50
N ILE A 484 -17.71 -11.64 -21.48
CA ILE A 484 -16.73 -12.34 -20.63
C ILE A 484 -15.71 -12.99 -21.57
N ALA A 485 -14.42 -12.78 -21.32
CA ALA A 485 -13.35 -13.40 -22.09
C ALA A 485 -13.35 -14.93 -21.89
N ASP A 486 -13.01 -15.69 -22.93
CA ASP A 486 -12.92 -17.15 -22.86
C ASP A 486 -12.00 -17.66 -21.73
N GLU A 487 -11.01 -16.86 -21.37
CA GLU A 487 -10.02 -17.17 -20.34
C GLU A 487 -10.50 -16.85 -18.91
N ALA A 488 -11.53 -16.04 -18.76
CA ALA A 488 -12.02 -15.59 -17.44
C ALA A 488 -12.35 -16.73 -16.47
N PRO A 489 -13.00 -17.83 -16.88
CA PRO A 489 -13.27 -18.96 -15.97
C PRO A 489 -12.00 -19.61 -15.39
N ALA A 490 -10.91 -19.67 -16.15
CA ALA A 490 -9.64 -20.22 -15.66
C ALA A 490 -8.95 -19.28 -14.66
N ILE A 491 -9.15 -17.95 -14.77
CA ILE A 491 -8.51 -16.94 -13.94
C ILE A 491 -9.33 -16.64 -12.68
N PHE A 492 -10.65 -16.47 -12.83
CA PHE A 492 -11.53 -16.00 -11.76
C PHE A 492 -12.44 -17.13 -11.20
N GLY A 493 -12.72 -18.19 -11.99
CA GLY A 493 -13.81 -19.13 -11.69
C GLY A 493 -15.16 -18.43 -11.82
N ASP A 494 -16.00 -18.54 -10.80
CA ASP A 494 -17.25 -17.78 -10.72
C ASP A 494 -16.95 -16.28 -10.57
N MET A 495 -17.75 -15.46 -11.24
CA MET A 495 -17.59 -13.98 -11.22
C MET A 495 -18.80 -13.31 -10.59
N ALA A 496 -18.60 -12.12 -10.07
CA ALA A 496 -19.63 -11.29 -9.44
C ALA A 496 -19.64 -9.88 -10.01
N LEU A 497 -20.84 -9.29 -10.08
CA LEU A 497 -21.08 -7.92 -10.47
C LEU A 497 -21.45 -7.10 -9.23
N THR A 498 -20.71 -6.04 -8.97
CA THR A 498 -21.06 -5.03 -7.97
C THR A 498 -21.61 -3.80 -8.67
N VAL A 499 -22.76 -3.30 -8.21
CA VAL A 499 -23.42 -2.08 -8.69
C VAL A 499 -23.69 -1.15 -7.53
N MET A 500 -23.32 0.12 -7.66
CA MET A 500 -23.45 1.12 -6.61
C MET A 500 -23.84 2.49 -7.15
N LEU A 501 -24.31 3.35 -6.25
CA LEU A 501 -24.61 4.75 -6.50
C LEU A 501 -23.58 5.63 -5.80
N ALA A 502 -23.01 6.56 -6.54
CA ALA A 502 -22.17 7.64 -6.01
C ALA A 502 -22.83 9.00 -6.28
N GLU A 503 -22.64 9.97 -5.40
CA GLU A 503 -23.20 11.32 -5.53
C GLU A 503 -22.09 12.36 -5.51
N ASP A 504 -22.14 13.29 -6.44
CA ASP A 504 -21.31 14.48 -6.47
C ASP A 504 -21.99 15.64 -5.70
N ASN A 505 -21.24 16.70 -5.43
CA ASN A 505 -21.72 17.93 -4.81
C ASN A 505 -22.42 17.73 -3.45
N VAL A 506 -21.99 16.75 -2.67
CA VAL A 506 -22.48 16.52 -1.31
C VAL A 506 -21.80 17.50 -0.36
N VAL A 507 -22.57 18.42 0.21
CA VAL A 507 -22.03 19.44 1.13
C VAL A 507 -21.93 18.87 2.53
N GLY A 508 -20.73 18.95 3.13
CA GLY A 508 -20.49 18.39 4.45
C GLY A 508 -19.31 19.03 5.19
N LYS A 509 -19.07 18.49 6.40
CA LYS A 509 -17.89 18.85 7.22
C LYS A 509 -16.61 18.29 6.59
N GLN A 510 -15.51 19.05 6.62
CA GLN A 510 -14.18 18.59 6.27
C GLN A 510 -13.11 19.37 7.01
N VAL A 511 -12.06 18.70 7.47
CA VAL A 511 -10.82 19.35 7.90
C VAL A 511 -9.99 19.68 6.66
N VAL A 512 -9.57 20.91 6.55
CA VAL A 512 -8.80 21.43 5.40
C VAL A 512 -7.51 22.09 5.87
N TYR A 513 -6.48 22.05 5.05
CA TYR A 513 -5.28 22.86 5.30
C TYR A 513 -5.57 24.34 4.99
N ASN A 514 -5.20 25.22 5.92
CA ASN A 514 -5.36 26.64 5.78
C ASN A 514 -3.98 27.31 5.76
N SER A 515 -3.54 27.71 4.56
CA SER A 515 -2.23 28.32 4.34
C SER A 515 -2.05 29.66 5.06
N THR A 516 -3.15 30.38 5.35
CA THR A 516 -3.11 31.68 6.03
C THR A 516 -2.67 31.56 7.49
N ILE A 517 -3.06 30.47 8.15
CA ILE A 517 -2.69 30.21 9.55
C ILE A 517 -1.55 29.20 9.69
N GLY A 518 -1.09 28.63 8.56
CA GLY A 518 -0.06 27.57 8.55
C GLY A 518 -0.48 26.31 9.31
N GLY A 519 -1.76 25.94 9.27
CA GLY A 519 -2.32 24.82 10.02
C GLY A 519 -3.64 24.33 9.44
N THR A 520 -4.40 23.59 10.22
CA THR A 520 -5.68 23.02 9.78
C THR A 520 -6.86 23.82 10.32
N SER A 521 -7.96 23.81 9.58
CA SER A 521 -9.25 24.36 10.00
C SER A 521 -10.37 23.43 9.57
N THR A 522 -11.54 23.53 10.24
CA THR A 522 -12.72 22.76 9.87
C THR A 522 -13.72 23.65 9.16
N THR A 523 -14.17 23.22 7.97
CA THR A 523 -15.30 23.82 7.26
C THR A 523 -16.51 22.92 7.32
N GLN A 524 -17.72 23.52 7.34
CA GLN A 524 -19.00 22.80 7.23
C GLN A 524 -19.57 22.81 5.81
N LYS A 525 -18.86 23.44 4.89
CA LYS A 525 -19.32 23.70 3.51
C LYS A 525 -18.37 23.14 2.46
N TYR A 526 -17.63 22.08 2.80
CA TYR A 526 -16.82 21.38 1.81
C TYR A 526 -17.74 20.61 0.86
N VAL A 527 -17.39 20.62 -0.41
CA VAL A 527 -18.11 19.88 -1.45
C VAL A 527 -17.39 18.57 -1.69
N HIS A 528 -18.02 17.48 -1.26
CA HIS A 528 -17.54 16.12 -1.49
C HIS A 528 -18.09 15.60 -2.81
N ASN A 529 -17.25 14.94 -3.61
CA ASN A 529 -17.62 14.33 -4.88
C ASN A 529 -17.39 12.81 -4.84
N GLN A 530 -18.00 12.09 -5.77
CA GLN A 530 -17.95 10.63 -5.91
C GLN A 530 -18.23 9.88 -4.58
N VAL A 531 -19.09 10.45 -3.73
CA VAL A 531 -19.43 9.89 -2.41
C VAL A 531 -20.26 8.63 -2.58
N LEU A 532 -19.79 7.48 -2.10
CA LEU A 532 -20.60 6.26 -2.04
C LEU A 532 -21.87 6.53 -1.24
N ARG A 533 -23.03 6.24 -1.82
CA ARG A 533 -24.33 6.44 -1.17
C ARG A 533 -25.07 5.12 -0.91
N ALA A 534 -25.01 4.19 -1.85
CA ALA A 534 -25.65 2.88 -1.70
C ALA A 534 -25.01 1.84 -2.62
N TYR A 535 -25.12 0.59 -2.21
CA TYR A 535 -24.95 -0.57 -3.09
C TYR A 535 -26.33 -1.05 -3.53
N LEU A 536 -26.47 -1.41 -4.81
CA LEU A 536 -27.65 -2.08 -5.37
C LEU A 536 -27.49 -3.61 -5.27
N THR A 537 -26.28 -4.07 -5.06
CA THR A 537 -25.87 -5.45 -4.81
C THR A 537 -25.30 -5.56 -3.39
N PRO A 538 -24.99 -6.77 -2.87
CA PRO A 538 -24.02 -6.89 -1.79
C PRO A 538 -22.69 -6.18 -2.15
N ALA A 539 -21.94 -5.71 -1.17
CA ALA A 539 -20.64 -5.04 -1.42
C ALA A 539 -19.57 -5.95 -2.04
N VAL A 540 -19.74 -7.27 -1.98
CA VAL A 540 -18.95 -8.28 -2.69
C VAL A 540 -19.52 -8.64 -4.08
N GLY A 541 -20.63 -8.02 -4.48
CA GLY A 541 -21.34 -8.25 -5.73
C GLY A 541 -22.30 -9.45 -5.69
N ASP A 542 -23.17 -9.51 -6.69
CA ASP A 542 -24.01 -10.67 -6.99
C ASP A 542 -23.30 -11.56 -8.00
N LYS A 543 -23.35 -12.90 -7.77
CA LYS A 543 -22.83 -13.86 -8.74
C LYS A 543 -23.58 -13.71 -10.06
N ILE A 544 -22.82 -13.51 -11.14
CA ILE A 544 -23.40 -13.36 -12.50
C ILE A 544 -23.63 -14.72 -13.15
N ASN A 545 -24.73 -14.81 -13.92
CA ASN A 545 -24.96 -15.93 -14.81
C ASN A 545 -24.31 -15.62 -16.17
N ILE A 546 -23.43 -16.51 -16.65
CA ILE A 546 -22.70 -16.34 -17.90
C ILE A 546 -23.28 -17.31 -18.91
N GLU A 547 -23.87 -16.79 -20.01
CA GLU A 547 -24.43 -17.56 -21.11
C GLU A 547 -23.78 -17.11 -22.43
N GLY A 548 -23.09 -18.03 -23.09
CA GLY A 548 -22.41 -17.75 -24.35
C GLY A 548 -21.40 -16.58 -24.25
N ASN A 549 -20.60 -16.55 -23.18
CA ASN A 549 -19.64 -15.49 -22.90
C ASN A 549 -20.25 -14.09 -22.69
N LYS A 550 -21.52 -14.03 -22.31
CA LYS A 550 -22.24 -12.79 -22.01
C LYS A 550 -22.92 -12.87 -20.66
N TYR A 551 -23.13 -11.71 -20.06
CA TYR A 551 -23.92 -11.61 -18.86
C TYR A 551 -24.85 -10.40 -18.94
N SER A 552 -25.95 -10.43 -18.20
CA SER A 552 -26.85 -9.30 -17.99
C SER A 552 -27.44 -9.36 -16.60
N ALA A 553 -27.73 -8.19 -16.03
CA ALA A 553 -28.38 -8.04 -14.74
C ALA A 553 -29.21 -6.75 -14.74
N HIS A 554 -30.27 -6.76 -13.94
CA HIS A 554 -31.15 -5.60 -13.77
C HIS A 554 -31.31 -5.29 -12.28
N TYR A 555 -31.21 -4.01 -11.93
CA TYR A 555 -31.36 -3.52 -10.56
C TYR A 555 -32.26 -2.30 -10.53
N SER A 556 -32.96 -2.11 -9.42
CA SER A 556 -33.71 -0.89 -9.14
C SER A 556 -33.45 -0.36 -7.74
N TYR A 557 -33.55 0.95 -7.56
CA TYR A 557 -33.33 1.60 -6.27
C TYR A 557 -34.16 2.89 -6.17
N THR A 558 -34.90 3.05 -5.07
CA THR A 558 -35.63 4.29 -4.81
C THR A 558 -34.73 5.31 -4.11
N LEU A 559 -34.43 6.42 -4.79
CA LEU A 559 -33.58 7.47 -4.24
C LEU A 559 -34.25 8.19 -3.06
N PRO A 560 -33.57 8.36 -1.92
CA PRO A 560 -33.99 9.25 -0.85
C PRO A 560 -34.30 10.67 -1.36
N ALA A 561 -35.25 11.36 -0.74
CA ALA A 561 -35.74 12.65 -1.21
C ALA A 561 -34.68 13.77 -1.18
N ASP A 562 -33.67 13.63 -0.31
CA ASP A 562 -32.56 14.57 -0.12
C ASP A 562 -31.40 14.39 -1.10
N TRP A 563 -31.39 13.30 -1.89
CA TRP A 563 -30.36 13.09 -2.90
C TRP A 563 -30.67 13.86 -4.17
N LYS A 564 -29.65 14.46 -4.77
CA LYS A 564 -29.75 15.24 -5.99
C LYS A 564 -29.59 14.35 -7.21
N THR A 565 -30.65 14.14 -7.94
CA THR A 565 -30.69 13.21 -9.10
C THR A 565 -29.67 13.53 -10.18
N ASP A 566 -29.45 14.82 -10.45
CA ASP A 566 -28.47 15.28 -11.46
C ASP A 566 -27.01 15.04 -11.06
N ASP A 567 -26.76 14.82 -9.76
CA ASP A 567 -25.44 14.57 -9.18
C ASP A 567 -25.17 13.06 -8.96
N ILE A 568 -26.16 12.19 -9.28
CA ILE A 568 -26.03 10.73 -9.12
C ILE A 568 -25.30 10.11 -10.33
N LYS A 569 -24.36 9.25 -10.01
CA LYS A 569 -23.62 8.38 -10.93
C LYS A 569 -23.82 6.93 -10.52
N VAL A 570 -24.09 6.07 -11.50
CA VAL A 570 -24.06 4.61 -11.33
C VAL A 570 -22.65 4.12 -11.65
N VAL A 571 -22.09 3.32 -10.77
CA VAL A 571 -20.78 2.65 -10.95
C VAL A 571 -20.99 1.15 -10.89
N ALA A 572 -20.43 0.41 -11.83
CA ALA A 572 -20.46 -1.05 -11.81
C ALA A 572 -19.08 -1.63 -12.14
N PHE A 573 -18.76 -2.75 -11.51
CA PHE A 573 -17.53 -3.47 -11.77
C PHE A 573 -17.68 -4.99 -11.59
N VAL A 574 -16.79 -5.74 -12.23
CA VAL A 574 -16.77 -7.20 -12.19
C VAL A 574 -15.51 -7.69 -11.47
N THR A 575 -15.68 -8.67 -10.58
CA THR A 575 -14.63 -9.35 -9.81
C THR A 575 -14.83 -10.86 -9.84
N LYS A 576 -13.91 -11.61 -9.21
CA LYS A 576 -14.18 -12.98 -8.75
C LYS A 576 -15.33 -12.96 -7.73
N ALA A 577 -16.19 -13.99 -7.76
CA ALA A 577 -17.24 -14.16 -6.77
C ALA A 577 -16.68 -14.65 -5.43
N PHE A 578 -17.11 -14.02 -4.34
CA PHE A 578 -16.79 -14.39 -2.96
C PHE A 578 -18.05 -14.29 -2.09
N ASP A 579 -18.18 -15.18 -1.13
CA ASP A 579 -19.14 -15.00 -0.04
C ASP A 579 -18.72 -13.84 0.88
N LYS A 580 -17.41 -13.69 1.09
CA LYS A 580 -16.79 -12.61 1.84
C LYS A 580 -15.32 -12.44 1.40
N VAL A 581 -14.89 -11.21 1.22
CA VAL A 581 -13.46 -10.89 1.06
C VAL A 581 -12.82 -10.81 2.45
N THR A 582 -11.66 -11.45 2.61
CA THR A 582 -10.88 -11.51 3.86
C THR A 582 -9.40 -11.25 3.55
N THR A 583 -8.57 -11.10 4.56
CA THR A 583 -7.11 -10.98 4.39
C THR A 583 -6.48 -12.14 3.59
N ASP A 584 -7.05 -13.34 3.69
CA ASP A 584 -6.51 -14.53 3.01
C ASP A 584 -6.83 -14.59 1.51
N ASN A 585 -7.90 -13.89 1.06
CA ASN A 585 -8.37 -13.95 -0.32
C ASN A 585 -8.43 -12.57 -1.02
N MET A 586 -8.13 -11.47 -0.32
CA MET A 586 -8.23 -10.11 -0.88
C MET A 586 -7.33 -9.89 -2.10
N GLN A 587 -6.23 -10.62 -2.20
CA GLN A 587 -5.33 -10.59 -3.36
C GLN A 587 -5.95 -11.21 -4.63
N MET A 588 -7.10 -11.89 -4.51
CA MET A 588 -7.86 -12.43 -5.64
C MET A 588 -9.14 -11.62 -5.91
N ALA A 589 -9.38 -10.55 -5.16
CA ALA A 589 -10.57 -9.70 -5.28
C ALA A 589 -10.36 -8.52 -6.25
N ASP A 590 -9.37 -8.64 -7.12
CA ASP A 590 -9.05 -7.66 -8.15
C ASP A 590 -10.25 -7.41 -9.08
N VAL A 591 -10.47 -6.13 -9.40
CA VAL A 591 -11.50 -5.68 -10.34
C VAL A 591 -10.99 -5.88 -11.75
N THR A 592 -11.65 -6.76 -12.51
CA THR A 592 -11.24 -7.03 -13.89
C THR A 592 -11.64 -5.91 -14.83
N ASN A 593 -12.79 -5.26 -14.64
CA ASN A 593 -13.18 -4.05 -15.35
C ASN A 593 -14.27 -3.30 -14.57
N CYS A 594 -14.40 -2.02 -14.86
CA CYS A 594 -15.45 -1.17 -14.34
C CYS A 594 -15.96 -0.20 -15.42
N ASN A 595 -17.11 0.36 -15.16
CA ASN A 595 -17.63 1.49 -15.93
C ASN A 595 -18.54 2.34 -15.04
N SER A 596 -18.75 3.59 -15.42
CA SER A 596 -19.64 4.49 -14.72
C SER A 596 -20.43 5.36 -15.68
N VAL A 597 -21.63 5.76 -15.28
CA VAL A 597 -22.51 6.61 -16.08
C VAL A 597 -23.35 7.51 -15.18
N LYS A 598 -23.57 8.77 -15.59
CA LYS A 598 -24.54 9.64 -14.94
C LYS A 598 -25.93 9.08 -15.10
N LEU A 599 -26.76 9.28 -14.08
CA LEU A 599 -28.16 8.83 -14.10
C LEU A 599 -28.91 9.38 -15.34
N GLY A 600 -29.62 8.50 -16.02
CA GLY A 600 -30.35 8.81 -17.25
C GLY A 600 -29.53 8.71 -18.55
N ASN A 601 -28.25 8.35 -18.46
CA ASN A 601 -27.37 8.15 -19.60
C ASN A 601 -27.05 6.66 -19.82
N THR A 602 -26.40 6.37 -20.96
CA THR A 602 -25.90 5.02 -21.29
C THR A 602 -24.43 5.08 -21.64
N THR A 603 -23.66 4.07 -21.23
CA THR A 603 -22.34 3.80 -21.83
C THR A 603 -22.54 3.10 -23.17
N ALA A 604 -21.58 3.17 -24.08
CA ALA A 604 -21.73 2.64 -25.44
C ALA A 604 -22.34 1.23 -25.46
N ILE A 605 -23.40 1.06 -26.24
CA ILE A 605 -24.12 -0.20 -26.38
C ILE A 605 -23.35 -1.06 -27.38
N ASP A 606 -22.67 -2.11 -26.92
CA ASP A 606 -22.35 -3.22 -27.81
C ASP A 606 -23.50 -4.24 -27.70
N GLY A 607 -24.22 -4.43 -28.81
CA GLY A 607 -25.16 -5.53 -28.95
C GLY A 607 -26.61 -5.26 -28.61
N VAL A 608 -27.22 -4.13 -29.05
CA VAL A 608 -28.58 -4.21 -29.55
C VAL A 608 -28.47 -5.09 -30.78
N ALA A 609 -28.92 -6.35 -30.69
CA ALA A 609 -29.31 -7.08 -31.88
C ALA A 609 -30.34 -6.19 -32.58
N ALA A 610 -29.88 -5.42 -33.55
CA ALA A 610 -30.80 -4.83 -34.50
C ALA A 610 -31.54 -6.03 -35.06
N ASP A 611 -32.85 -6.08 -34.85
CA ASP A 611 -33.74 -6.85 -35.70
C ASP A 611 -33.20 -6.61 -37.11
N GLU A 612 -32.88 -7.68 -37.83
CA GLU A 612 -32.37 -7.64 -39.20
C GLU A 612 -33.38 -7.00 -40.15
N ALA A 613 -33.47 -5.68 -40.09
CA ALA A 613 -33.79 -4.89 -41.24
C ALA A 613 -32.46 -4.33 -41.75
N GLN A 614 -31.82 -5.07 -42.64
CA GLN A 614 -30.65 -4.63 -43.42
C GLN A 614 -31.01 -3.33 -44.13
N VAL A 615 -30.80 -2.19 -43.46
CA VAL A 615 -30.53 -0.95 -44.15
C VAL A 615 -29.00 -0.89 -44.28
N GLU A 616 -28.47 -1.40 -45.39
CA GLU A 616 -27.08 -1.13 -45.78
C GLU A 616 -26.90 0.38 -45.79
N ALA A 617 -26.29 0.91 -44.73
CA ALA A 617 -25.89 2.31 -44.73
C ALA A 617 -24.87 2.49 -45.83
N ALA A 618 -25.21 3.25 -46.86
CA ALA A 618 -24.38 3.49 -48.03
C ALA A 618 -23.05 4.15 -47.62
N ASP A 619 -21.99 3.89 -48.37
CA ASP A 619 -20.76 4.62 -48.22
C ASP A 619 -20.96 6.14 -48.28
N GLY A 620 -20.26 6.90 -47.49
CA GLY A 620 -20.41 8.35 -47.40
C GLY A 620 -19.83 8.98 -46.13
N ILE A 621 -19.99 10.27 -46.02
CA ILE A 621 -19.58 11.07 -44.88
C ILE A 621 -20.81 11.35 -44.01
N TYR A 622 -20.70 11.14 -42.71
CA TYR A 622 -21.76 11.31 -41.72
C TYR A 622 -21.31 12.23 -40.60
N THR A 623 -22.21 13.01 -40.06
CA THR A 623 -22.02 13.71 -38.78
C THR A 623 -22.01 12.71 -37.63
N LEU A 624 -21.63 13.13 -36.40
CA LEU A 624 -21.61 12.24 -35.21
C LEU A 624 -23.02 11.76 -34.81
N ASP A 625 -24.05 12.48 -35.18
CA ASP A 625 -25.47 12.13 -34.99
C ASP A 625 -26.07 11.31 -36.16
N GLY A 626 -25.21 10.81 -37.07
CA GLY A 626 -25.59 9.87 -38.12
C GLY A 626 -26.21 10.48 -39.37
N VAL A 627 -26.23 11.82 -39.54
CA VAL A 627 -26.76 12.49 -40.73
C VAL A 627 -25.73 12.47 -41.86
N LYS A 628 -26.11 11.93 -43.04
CA LYS A 628 -25.25 11.89 -44.20
C LYS A 628 -25.06 13.31 -44.76
N VAL A 629 -23.80 13.70 -45.00
CA VAL A 629 -23.42 14.99 -45.57
C VAL A 629 -22.82 14.84 -46.97
N SER A 630 -22.96 15.88 -47.79
CA SER A 630 -22.42 15.90 -49.16
C SER A 630 -20.90 15.92 -49.10
N GLU A 631 -20.26 15.18 -50.01
CA GLU A 631 -18.79 15.14 -50.15
C GLU A 631 -18.18 16.50 -50.51
N ASP A 632 -18.96 17.38 -51.17
CA ASP A 632 -18.53 18.70 -51.60
C ASP A 632 -18.66 19.78 -50.49
N ALA A 633 -19.18 19.44 -49.35
CA ALA A 633 -19.31 20.39 -48.22
C ALA A 633 -17.95 20.57 -47.55
N ALA A 634 -17.32 21.72 -47.72
CA ALA A 634 -16.08 22.13 -47.03
C ALA A 634 -16.42 22.40 -45.55
N LEU A 635 -16.57 21.36 -44.77
CA LEU A 635 -17.00 21.43 -43.38
C LEU A 635 -15.79 21.35 -42.44
N LYS A 636 -15.70 22.25 -41.48
CA LYS A 636 -14.79 22.10 -40.33
C LYS A 636 -15.57 21.36 -39.23
N GLY A 637 -15.03 20.25 -38.76
CA GLY A 637 -15.67 19.45 -37.73
C GLY A 637 -15.21 18.01 -37.67
N ILE A 638 -15.88 17.21 -36.85
CA ILE A 638 -15.63 15.78 -36.69
C ILE A 638 -16.70 15.01 -37.48
N TYR A 639 -16.25 14.09 -38.34
CA TYR A 639 -17.12 13.30 -39.21
C TYR A 639 -16.76 11.81 -39.12
N ILE A 640 -17.70 10.95 -39.46
CA ILE A 640 -17.50 9.52 -39.70
C ILE A 640 -17.52 9.29 -41.20
N ILE A 641 -16.40 8.82 -41.75
CA ILE A 641 -16.33 8.38 -43.15
C ILE A 641 -16.53 6.88 -43.19
N ARG A 642 -17.55 6.41 -43.93
CA ARG A 642 -17.82 5.00 -44.18
C ARG A 642 -17.44 4.67 -45.61
N HIS A 643 -16.59 3.66 -45.79
CA HIS A 643 -16.19 3.15 -47.07
C HIS A 643 -15.92 1.65 -47.02
N ASN A 644 -16.55 0.91 -47.95
CA ASN A 644 -16.48 -0.56 -48.01
C ASN A 644 -16.79 -1.26 -46.64
N GLY A 645 -17.86 -0.82 -45.97
CA GLY A 645 -18.29 -1.39 -44.72
C GLY A 645 -17.44 -1.02 -43.47
N LYS A 646 -16.35 -0.26 -43.64
CA LYS A 646 -15.52 0.22 -42.53
C LYS A 646 -15.77 1.70 -42.27
N SER A 647 -15.84 2.07 -41.02
CA SER A 647 -16.05 3.46 -40.58
C SER A 647 -14.79 4.01 -39.91
N HIS A 648 -14.41 5.24 -40.23
CA HIS A 648 -13.28 5.95 -39.62
C HIS A 648 -13.69 7.34 -39.20
N LYS A 649 -13.30 7.77 -38.01
CA LYS A 649 -13.49 9.12 -37.51
C LYS A 649 -12.44 10.05 -38.14
N VAL A 650 -12.87 11.14 -38.73
CA VAL A 650 -12.00 12.13 -39.39
C VAL A 650 -12.30 13.52 -38.83
N VAL A 651 -11.26 14.29 -38.55
CA VAL A 651 -11.34 15.72 -38.20
C VAL A 651 -10.91 16.52 -39.43
N ARG A 652 -11.77 17.43 -39.90
CA ARG A 652 -11.48 18.33 -41.05
C ARG A 652 -11.44 19.79 -40.61
#